data_b196c64ebc57c68469a9a162f80c34d9
#
_entry.id   b196c64ebc57c68469a9a162f80c34d9
#
_cell.length_a   1.000
_cell.length_b   1.000
_cell.length_c   1.000
_cell.angle_alpha   90.00
_cell.angle_beta   90.00
_cell.angle_gamma   90.00
#
_symmetry.space_group_name_H-M   'P 1'
#
loop_
_entity.id
_entity.type
_entity.pdbx_description
1 polymer ?
#
loop_
_entity_poly.entity_id
_entity_poly.type
_entity_poly.pdbx_seq_one_letter_code
_entity_poly.pdbx_strand_id
1 'polypeptide(L)'
;MQKGNIGVTTENIFPVIKKFLYSDHDIFLREMVSNAVDATQKLKTLSATGDFKGELGDLSVRVSLDEKAGTLTISDRGIGMTAEEIEKYINQIAFSGVNDFLEKYQDKAEAIIGHFGLGFYSSFMVSKKVEIITKSYKEGSKAVKWTCDGSPEYTLEDAEKEDRGSDIVLYIDDDCKEFLQKSKIEELLNKYCKFMAVPVVFGKKTEWKDGKMVDTEEDNVINSVEPLWVKAPSGLKDEDYKSFYRTLFPMNDEPLFWIHLNVDYPFNLTGILYFPRVKNNIELQRNKIQLYCNQVFVTDQVEGIVPEFLTLLHGVIDSPDIPLNVSRSYLQSDANVKKIATYITKKVADRLQSIFKESRKEFEEKWDDLKLFINYGMLSESDFYERAKDFSLIKDTEGKYFTFEEYNTLIKDNQTDKEGYLVNLYTSNKEEQYSYIEAAKQKGYSVIDASGQLDVPLLSMLEQKQEKTRYVRVDSDIVDRIIQKEDAPKNNLSVEETDNLSEAFRSQIPTIEKADFTVDVQSLGESFQPVLVTQNEYMRRMKEMSQFQQGMGFYAQLPDSYNLVLNADHPLVKKVLDDITANTADELKPVASELKGQEARLAALHQSQDSKKAEELTQEEKDDMQNTQKTVSELQDKKKAIVATYAKGNDIVHQLIDLALLQNGMLQGAALDKFLKRSISLIK
;
A
#
# COMPACT_ATOMS: atom_id res chain seq x y z
N MET A 1 -10.51 -24.56 51.70
CA MET A 1 -9.95 -24.33 50.37
C MET A 1 -9.91 -25.68 49.67
N GLN A 2 -10.73 -25.87 48.65
CA GLN A 2 -10.83 -27.11 47.91
C GLN A 2 -9.86 -27.03 46.73
N LYS A 3 -8.88 -27.92 46.63
CA LYS A 3 -7.97 -28.04 45.48
C LYS A 3 -8.38 -29.26 44.68
N GLY A 4 -8.55 -29.09 43.38
CA GLY A 4 -8.86 -30.17 42.44
C GLY A 4 -8.04 -29.98 41.16
N ASN A 5 -7.87 -31.05 40.41
CA ASN A 5 -7.23 -30.99 39.07
C ASN A 5 -8.31 -30.81 37.99
N ILE A 6 -7.99 -30.00 37.01
CA ILE A 6 -8.81 -29.88 35.77
C ILE A 6 -8.46 -31.12 34.95
N GLY A 7 -9.45 -31.98 34.65
CA GLY A 7 -9.29 -33.18 33.83
C GLY A 7 -9.87 -32.94 32.44
N VAL A 8 -9.27 -33.55 31.41
CA VAL A 8 -9.73 -33.57 30.05
C VAL A 8 -9.99 -35.06 29.70
N THR A 9 -11.18 -35.37 29.19
CA THR A 9 -11.50 -36.70 28.68
C THR A 9 -11.26 -36.77 27.17
N THR A 10 -10.63 -37.82 26.69
CA THR A 10 -10.29 -38.05 25.28
C THR A 10 -11.54 -38.01 24.38
N GLU A 11 -12.68 -38.51 24.86
CA GLU A 11 -13.96 -38.46 24.17
C GLU A 11 -14.40 -37.05 23.78
N ASN A 12 -14.06 -36.07 24.58
CA ASN A 12 -14.44 -34.67 24.34
C ASN A 12 -13.42 -33.90 23.48
N ILE A 13 -12.15 -34.29 23.53
CA ILE A 13 -11.08 -33.52 22.85
C ILE A 13 -10.92 -33.91 21.38
N PHE A 14 -11.13 -35.18 21.01
CA PHE A 14 -11.02 -35.63 19.62
C PHE A 14 -11.96 -34.89 18.66
N PRO A 15 -13.25 -34.70 18.96
CA PRO A 15 -14.18 -33.92 18.13
C PRO A 15 -13.75 -32.45 17.99
N VAL A 16 -13.12 -31.87 19.03
CA VAL A 16 -12.60 -30.51 19.01
C VAL A 16 -11.39 -30.41 18.08
N ILE A 17 -10.46 -31.37 18.17
CA ILE A 17 -9.30 -31.43 17.29
C ILE A 17 -9.77 -31.58 15.84
N LYS A 18 -10.67 -32.52 15.56
CA LYS A 18 -11.20 -32.83 14.21
C LYS A 18 -11.91 -31.62 13.57
N LYS A 19 -12.66 -30.81 14.34
CA LYS A 19 -13.50 -29.74 13.81
C LYS A 19 -12.94 -28.33 13.94
N PHE A 20 -12.05 -28.07 14.91
CA PHE A 20 -11.71 -26.69 15.30
C PHE A 20 -10.21 -26.40 15.39
N LEU A 21 -9.36 -27.43 15.42
CA LEU A 21 -7.91 -27.21 15.55
C LEU A 21 -7.30 -26.68 14.25
N TYR A 22 -7.80 -27.12 13.12
CA TYR A 22 -7.32 -26.74 11.80
C TYR A 22 -8.49 -26.22 10.96
N SER A 23 -8.29 -25.08 10.33
CA SER A 23 -9.29 -24.44 9.46
C SER A 23 -9.36 -25.06 8.07
N ASP A 24 -8.34 -25.81 7.66
CA ASP A 24 -8.19 -26.39 6.33
C ASP A 24 -7.72 -27.84 6.45
N HIS A 25 -8.41 -28.76 5.78
CA HIS A 25 -8.06 -30.18 5.76
C HIS A 25 -6.74 -30.45 5.04
N ASP A 26 -6.37 -29.65 4.05
CA ASP A 26 -5.12 -29.76 3.28
C ASP A 26 -3.86 -29.82 4.17
N ILE A 27 -3.94 -29.25 5.37
CA ILE A 27 -2.82 -29.16 6.33
C ILE A 27 -2.36 -30.53 6.84
N PHE A 28 -3.21 -31.56 6.82
CA PHE A 28 -2.83 -32.89 7.32
C PHE A 28 -1.56 -33.41 6.63
N LEU A 29 -1.45 -33.23 5.32
CA LEU A 29 -0.31 -33.74 4.55
C LEU A 29 1.00 -33.03 4.95
N ARG A 30 0.94 -31.71 5.14
CA ARG A 30 2.07 -30.93 5.67
C ARG A 30 2.53 -31.48 7.02
N GLU A 31 1.62 -31.70 7.96
CA GLU A 31 1.95 -32.19 9.29
C GLU A 31 2.53 -33.60 9.25
N MET A 32 1.96 -34.52 8.45
CA MET A 32 2.49 -35.88 8.33
C MET A 32 3.89 -35.91 7.72
N VAL A 33 4.11 -35.16 6.63
CA VAL A 33 5.43 -35.12 5.97
C VAL A 33 6.44 -34.39 6.87
N SER A 34 6.03 -33.33 7.60
CA SER A 34 6.91 -32.63 8.57
C SER A 34 7.37 -33.57 9.69
N ASN A 35 6.47 -34.39 10.24
CA ASN A 35 6.84 -35.38 11.26
C ASN A 35 7.85 -36.41 10.74
N ALA A 36 7.71 -36.86 9.50
CA ALA A 36 8.65 -37.77 8.84
C ALA A 36 10.02 -37.12 8.60
N VAL A 37 10.02 -35.84 8.20
CA VAL A 37 11.23 -35.02 8.06
C VAL A 37 11.94 -34.85 9.41
N ASP A 38 11.19 -34.54 10.48
CA ASP A 38 11.73 -34.40 11.83
C ASP A 38 12.36 -35.70 12.36
N ALA A 39 11.69 -36.84 12.13
CA ALA A 39 12.24 -38.16 12.49
C ALA A 39 13.56 -38.45 11.77
N THR A 40 13.65 -38.05 10.52
CA THR A 40 14.85 -38.18 9.69
C THR A 40 15.97 -37.23 10.13
N GLN A 41 15.65 -35.97 10.43
CA GLN A 41 16.63 -34.99 10.94
C GLN A 41 17.17 -35.38 12.32
N LYS A 42 16.31 -35.91 13.21
CA LYS A 42 16.76 -36.49 14.49
C LYS A 42 17.78 -37.60 14.28
N LEU A 43 17.56 -38.49 13.33
CA LEU A 43 18.53 -39.55 13.02
C LEU A 43 19.87 -39.01 12.49
N LYS A 44 19.83 -38.01 11.60
CA LYS A 44 21.03 -37.32 11.11
C LYS A 44 21.82 -36.70 12.26
N THR A 45 21.12 -36.05 13.19
CA THR A 45 21.73 -35.46 14.40
C THR A 45 22.39 -36.53 15.29
N LEU A 46 21.71 -37.66 15.55
CA LEU A 46 22.25 -38.78 16.30
C LEU A 46 23.48 -39.39 15.62
N SER A 47 23.51 -39.49 14.31
CA SER A 47 24.67 -39.93 13.55
C SER A 47 25.83 -38.95 13.64
N ALA A 48 25.56 -37.64 13.53
CA ALA A 48 26.58 -36.60 13.64
C ALA A 48 27.18 -36.45 15.06
N THR A 49 26.41 -36.83 16.09
CA THR A 49 26.90 -36.87 17.50
C THR A 49 27.55 -38.19 17.89
N GLY A 50 27.45 -39.23 17.03
CA GLY A 50 28.00 -40.57 17.29
C GLY A 50 27.10 -41.47 18.16
N ASP A 51 25.87 -41.03 18.49
CA ASP A 51 24.86 -41.81 19.20
C ASP A 51 24.18 -42.86 18.31
N PHE A 52 24.30 -42.72 17.00
CA PHE A 52 23.90 -43.72 15.98
C PHE A 52 25.10 -44.08 15.11
N LYS A 53 25.48 -45.39 15.09
CA LYS A 53 26.63 -45.91 14.37
C LYS A 53 26.28 -46.76 13.17
N GLY A 54 24.99 -46.93 12.85
CA GLY A 54 24.51 -47.66 11.68
C GLY A 54 24.65 -46.86 10.38
N GLU A 55 24.47 -47.52 9.25
CA GLU A 55 24.39 -46.84 7.96
C GLU A 55 23.10 -46.03 7.85
N LEU A 56 23.22 -44.79 7.36
CA LEU A 56 22.06 -43.93 7.16
C LEU A 56 21.20 -44.39 5.98
N GLY A 57 21.78 -44.91 4.92
CA GLY A 57 21.06 -45.35 3.71
C GLY A 57 20.25 -44.26 3.03
N ASP A 58 19.16 -44.62 2.38
CA ASP A 58 18.21 -43.67 1.78
C ASP A 58 17.35 -43.05 2.88
N LEU A 59 17.49 -41.74 3.04
CA LEU A 59 16.74 -40.93 4.05
C LEU A 59 15.57 -40.17 3.45
N SER A 60 15.16 -40.48 2.21
CA SER A 60 13.99 -39.85 1.62
C SER A 60 12.70 -40.19 2.33
N VAL A 61 11.82 -39.20 2.47
CA VAL A 61 10.42 -39.41 2.86
C VAL A 61 9.65 -39.79 1.60
N ARG A 62 8.91 -40.90 1.66
CA ARG A 62 8.15 -41.42 0.51
C ARG A 62 6.64 -41.26 0.77
N VAL A 63 5.96 -40.63 -0.16
CA VAL A 63 4.51 -40.55 -0.17
C VAL A 63 4.00 -41.47 -1.27
N SER A 64 3.08 -42.38 -0.93
CA SER A 64 2.48 -43.32 -1.87
C SER A 64 0.96 -43.36 -1.74
N LEU A 65 0.29 -43.47 -2.87
CA LEU A 65 -1.16 -43.50 -2.98
C LEU A 65 -1.63 -44.85 -3.57
N ASP A 66 -2.52 -45.51 -2.89
CA ASP A 66 -3.25 -46.66 -3.44
C ASP A 66 -4.75 -46.33 -3.52
N GLU A 67 -5.17 -45.94 -4.72
CA GLU A 67 -6.58 -45.59 -5.00
C GLU A 67 -7.54 -46.77 -4.80
N LYS A 68 -7.08 -48.02 -5.02
CA LYS A 68 -7.94 -49.22 -4.88
C LYS A 68 -8.14 -49.58 -3.42
N ALA A 69 -7.07 -49.50 -2.62
CA ALA A 69 -7.17 -49.72 -1.17
C ALA A 69 -7.75 -48.50 -0.43
N GLY A 70 -7.84 -47.33 -1.10
CA GLY A 70 -8.29 -46.09 -0.50
C GLY A 70 -7.31 -45.56 0.54
N THR A 71 -5.98 -45.71 0.33
CA THR A 71 -4.97 -45.38 1.32
C THR A 71 -3.92 -44.41 0.79
N LEU A 72 -3.50 -43.50 1.66
CA LEU A 72 -2.33 -42.65 1.47
C LEU A 72 -1.31 -43.05 2.54
N THR A 73 -0.08 -43.35 2.13
CA THR A 73 0.99 -43.78 3.05
C THR A 73 2.15 -42.79 3.02
N ILE A 74 2.61 -42.39 4.19
CA ILE A 74 3.81 -41.58 4.37
C ILE A 74 4.87 -42.43 5.10
N SER A 75 6.00 -42.66 4.46
CA SER A 75 7.07 -43.53 4.94
C SER A 75 8.36 -42.74 5.17
N ASP A 76 8.99 -42.91 6.32
CA ASP A 76 10.32 -42.41 6.65
C ASP A 76 11.25 -43.55 7.08
N ARG A 77 12.55 -43.29 7.00
CA ARG A 77 13.63 -44.11 7.55
C ARG A 77 14.39 -43.38 8.65
N GLY A 78 13.67 -42.55 9.43
CA GLY A 78 14.17 -41.82 10.56
C GLY A 78 14.41 -42.67 11.81
N ILE A 79 14.21 -42.07 12.98
CA ILE A 79 14.44 -42.73 14.26
C ILE A 79 13.46 -43.85 14.57
N GLY A 80 12.27 -43.89 13.98
CA GLY A 80 11.19 -44.82 14.36
C GLY A 80 10.82 -44.72 15.84
N MET A 81 9.96 -45.65 16.31
CA MET A 81 9.48 -45.67 17.70
C MET A 81 9.44 -47.08 18.24
N THR A 82 9.68 -47.26 19.57
CA THR A 82 9.38 -48.48 20.35
C THR A 82 7.91 -48.45 20.78
N ALA A 83 7.39 -49.56 21.31
CA ALA A 83 6.04 -49.63 21.87
C ALA A 83 5.84 -48.57 22.97
N GLU A 84 6.79 -48.42 23.87
CA GLU A 84 6.76 -47.46 24.98
C GLU A 84 6.79 -46.00 24.47
N GLU A 85 7.52 -45.76 23.36
CA GLU A 85 7.58 -44.43 22.71
C GLU A 85 6.25 -44.07 22.02
N ILE A 86 5.55 -45.08 21.45
CA ILE A 86 4.17 -44.87 20.95
C ILE A 86 3.25 -44.50 22.09
N GLU A 87 3.25 -45.21 23.19
CA GLU A 87 2.43 -44.90 24.36
C GLU A 87 2.71 -43.49 24.89
N LYS A 88 3.95 -43.05 24.85
CA LYS A 88 4.38 -41.75 25.38
C LYS A 88 4.07 -40.61 24.41
N TYR A 89 4.32 -40.78 23.10
CA TYR A 89 4.31 -39.66 22.12
C TYR A 89 3.11 -39.66 21.18
N ILE A 90 2.44 -40.82 21.00
CA ILE A 90 1.25 -40.92 20.14
C ILE A 90 -0.03 -40.96 20.97
N ASN A 91 -0.03 -41.69 22.09
CA ASN A 91 -1.24 -41.86 22.92
C ASN A 91 -1.46 -40.71 23.94
N GLN A 92 -0.49 -39.79 24.08
CA GLN A 92 -0.63 -38.60 24.93
C GLN A 92 -0.81 -37.34 24.04
N ILE A 93 -2.03 -36.85 24.00
CA ILE A 93 -2.38 -35.67 23.22
C ILE A 93 -1.62 -34.44 23.77
N ALA A 94 -1.08 -33.61 22.89
CA ALA A 94 -0.29 -32.42 23.20
C ALA A 94 1.03 -32.70 23.95
N PHE A 95 1.56 -33.92 23.83
CA PHE A 95 2.88 -34.28 24.35
C PHE A 95 3.86 -34.46 23.18
N SER A 96 4.97 -33.68 23.19
CA SER A 96 5.98 -33.72 22.13
C SER A 96 7.32 -34.20 22.70
N GLY A 97 7.90 -35.22 22.05
CA GLY A 97 9.26 -35.67 22.33
C GLY A 97 10.36 -34.73 21.85
N VAL A 98 10.00 -33.58 21.27
CA VAL A 98 10.95 -32.58 20.79
C VAL A 98 11.66 -31.90 21.93
N ASN A 99 10.97 -31.59 23.03
CA ASN A 99 11.58 -30.95 24.18
C ASN A 99 12.68 -31.84 24.84
N ASP A 100 12.38 -33.13 24.99
CA ASP A 100 13.36 -34.11 25.53
C ASP A 100 14.60 -34.21 24.62
N PHE A 101 14.40 -34.07 23.29
CA PHE A 101 15.49 -34.11 22.31
C PHE A 101 16.27 -32.78 22.28
N LEU A 102 15.61 -31.64 22.31
CA LEU A 102 16.23 -30.31 22.33
C LEU A 102 17.07 -30.11 23.61
N GLU A 103 16.58 -30.53 24.77
CA GLU A 103 17.35 -30.46 26.04
C GLU A 103 18.67 -31.23 25.96
N LYS A 104 18.68 -32.34 25.24
CA LYS A 104 19.89 -33.21 25.11
C LYS A 104 20.85 -32.72 24.01
N TYR A 105 20.38 -32.05 22.94
CA TYR A 105 21.13 -31.73 21.75
C TYR A 105 21.01 -30.23 21.33
N GLN A 106 20.97 -29.33 22.31
CA GLN A 106 20.66 -27.89 22.20
C GLN A 106 21.32 -27.17 21.01
N ASP A 107 22.60 -27.41 20.74
CA ASP A 107 23.35 -26.69 19.68
C ASP A 107 23.20 -27.29 18.28
N LYS A 108 22.47 -28.38 18.07
CA LYS A 108 22.41 -29.12 16.82
C LYS A 108 20.97 -29.46 16.36
N ALA A 109 19.98 -29.07 17.14
CA ALA A 109 18.59 -29.48 16.93
C ALA A 109 17.67 -28.34 16.44
N GLU A 110 18.22 -27.24 15.94
CA GLU A 110 17.47 -26.05 15.48
C GLU A 110 16.53 -26.33 14.28
N ALA A 111 16.75 -27.42 13.56
CA ALA A 111 15.99 -27.78 12.35
C ALA A 111 14.70 -28.58 12.61
N ILE A 112 14.27 -28.76 13.86
CA ILE A 112 13.08 -29.54 14.19
C ILE A 112 11.83 -28.65 14.09
N ILE A 113 10.78 -29.18 13.42
CA ILE A 113 9.57 -28.45 13.05
C ILE A 113 8.45 -28.63 14.08
N GLY A 114 8.28 -29.83 14.63
CA GLY A 114 7.12 -30.24 15.43
C GLY A 114 7.26 -29.93 16.91
N HIS A 115 6.63 -28.87 17.44
CA HIS A 115 6.71 -28.47 18.85
C HIS A 115 5.48 -28.81 19.70
N PHE A 116 4.29 -28.98 19.13
CA PHE A 116 3.03 -29.01 19.87
C PHE A 116 2.48 -30.39 20.20
N GLY A 117 2.98 -31.48 19.58
CA GLY A 117 2.47 -32.83 19.77
C GLY A 117 1.01 -33.03 19.32
N LEU A 118 0.52 -32.18 18.41
CA LEU A 118 -0.84 -32.22 17.90
C LEU A 118 -0.92 -32.50 16.41
N GLY A 119 0.18 -32.28 15.66
CA GLY A 119 0.22 -32.41 14.20
C GLY A 119 -0.22 -33.78 13.69
N PHE A 120 0.15 -34.87 14.40
CA PHE A 120 -0.24 -36.24 14.03
C PHE A 120 -1.77 -36.40 13.98
N TYR A 121 -2.49 -35.78 14.91
CA TYR A 121 -3.93 -35.93 15.01
C TYR A 121 -4.71 -35.26 13.86
N SER A 122 -4.05 -34.44 13.05
CA SER A 122 -4.64 -33.89 11.82
C SER A 122 -4.97 -35.00 10.81
N SER A 123 -4.32 -36.15 10.88
CA SER A 123 -4.61 -37.35 10.08
C SER A 123 -6.06 -37.79 10.17
N PHE A 124 -6.69 -37.66 11.35
CA PHE A 124 -8.09 -38.02 11.58
C PHE A 124 -9.12 -37.03 11.00
N MET A 125 -8.67 -35.92 10.45
CA MET A 125 -9.55 -35.00 9.71
C MET A 125 -9.95 -35.56 8.36
N VAL A 126 -9.11 -36.39 7.76
CA VAL A 126 -9.27 -36.92 6.40
C VAL A 126 -9.38 -38.44 6.33
N SER A 127 -9.13 -39.15 7.45
CA SER A 127 -9.11 -40.60 7.48
C SER A 127 -10.05 -41.18 8.52
N LYS A 128 -10.69 -42.29 8.16
CA LYS A 128 -11.55 -43.10 9.04
C LYS A 128 -10.74 -44.07 9.90
N LYS A 129 -9.48 -44.32 9.55
CA LYS A 129 -8.59 -45.22 10.28
C LYS A 129 -7.15 -44.80 9.95
N VAL A 130 -6.26 -44.83 10.95
CA VAL A 130 -4.82 -44.62 10.84
C VAL A 130 -4.08 -45.83 11.37
N GLU A 131 -3.06 -46.29 10.62
CA GLU A 131 -2.11 -47.30 11.08
C GLU A 131 -0.71 -46.74 11.09
N ILE A 132 0.06 -47.04 12.15
CA ILE A 132 1.50 -46.71 12.25
C ILE A 132 2.26 -48.03 12.36
N ILE A 133 3.09 -48.33 11.37
CA ILE A 133 3.99 -49.49 11.40
C ILE A 133 5.41 -48.91 11.60
N THR A 134 6.02 -49.19 12.75
CA THR A 134 7.26 -48.51 13.11
C THR A 134 8.27 -49.43 13.79
N LYS A 135 9.57 -49.13 13.56
CA LYS A 135 10.72 -49.82 14.22
C LYS A 135 11.76 -48.80 14.61
N SER A 136 12.11 -48.78 15.88
CA SER A 136 13.10 -47.83 16.42
C SER A 136 14.51 -48.12 15.88
N TYR A 137 15.35 -47.08 15.76
CA TYR A 137 16.78 -47.17 15.43
C TYR A 137 17.60 -47.89 16.51
N LYS A 138 17.05 -48.04 17.71
CA LYS A 138 17.73 -48.67 18.82
C LYS A 138 17.97 -50.16 18.55
N GLU A 139 19.18 -50.62 18.86
CA GLU A 139 19.59 -52.00 18.62
C GLU A 139 18.68 -52.99 19.35
N GLY A 140 18.25 -54.04 18.70
CA GLY A 140 17.33 -55.06 19.24
C GLY A 140 15.87 -54.67 19.30
N SER A 141 15.50 -53.49 18.78
CA SER A 141 14.08 -53.03 18.72
C SER A 141 13.25 -53.95 17.85
N LYS A 142 12.04 -54.32 18.34
CA LYS A 142 11.01 -55.01 17.54
C LYS A 142 10.14 -53.96 16.79
N ALA A 143 9.64 -54.36 15.65
CA ALA A 143 8.64 -53.58 14.96
C ALA A 143 7.27 -53.76 15.61
N VAL A 144 6.48 -52.70 15.64
CA VAL A 144 5.13 -52.68 16.20
C VAL A 144 4.18 -51.98 15.25
N LYS A 145 2.91 -52.41 15.30
CA LYS A 145 1.80 -51.78 14.57
C LYS A 145 0.79 -51.21 15.56
N TRP A 146 0.56 -49.92 15.45
CA TRP A 146 -0.50 -49.22 16.15
C TRP A 146 -1.66 -48.92 15.19
N THR A 147 -2.90 -49.07 15.65
CA THR A 147 -4.09 -48.81 14.85
C THR A 147 -5.13 -48.06 15.67
N CYS A 148 -5.74 -47.03 15.10
CA CYS A 148 -6.83 -46.27 15.70
C CYS A 148 -7.81 -45.82 14.59
N ASP A 149 -9.12 -45.83 14.91
CA ASP A 149 -10.18 -45.36 14.02
C ASP A 149 -10.71 -43.94 14.35
N GLY A 150 -9.96 -43.22 15.20
CA GLY A 150 -10.36 -41.90 15.67
C GLY A 150 -11.28 -41.96 16.91
N SER A 151 -11.53 -43.12 17.47
CA SER A 151 -12.09 -43.30 18.82
C SER A 151 -10.99 -43.17 19.87
N PRO A 152 -11.34 -43.11 21.17
CA PRO A 152 -10.33 -43.12 22.25
C PRO A 152 -9.55 -44.44 22.37
N GLU A 153 -9.99 -45.46 21.67
CA GLU A 153 -9.40 -46.80 21.72
C GLU A 153 -8.35 -46.99 20.60
N TYR A 154 -7.29 -47.70 20.91
CA TYR A 154 -6.26 -48.10 19.95
C TYR A 154 -5.88 -49.56 20.16
N THR A 155 -5.26 -50.16 19.14
CA THR A 155 -4.60 -51.47 19.26
C THR A 155 -3.14 -51.34 19.01
N LEU A 156 -2.31 -52.09 19.74
CA LEU A 156 -0.87 -52.18 19.58
C LEU A 156 -0.46 -53.62 19.50
N GLU A 157 0.17 -54.05 18.42
CA GLU A 157 0.55 -55.44 18.14
C GLU A 157 1.95 -55.54 17.57
N ASP A 158 2.60 -56.72 17.71
CA ASP A 158 3.89 -56.99 17.06
C ASP A 158 3.70 -56.95 15.53
N ALA A 159 4.68 -56.40 14.83
CA ALA A 159 4.66 -56.30 13.37
C ALA A 159 5.99 -56.75 12.77
N GLU A 160 6.02 -56.94 11.46
CA GLU A 160 7.24 -57.15 10.69
C GLU A 160 7.58 -55.88 9.93
N LYS A 161 8.81 -55.38 10.14
CA LYS A 161 9.41 -54.27 9.39
C LYS A 161 10.91 -54.48 9.39
N GLU A 162 11.48 -54.57 8.19
CA GLU A 162 12.92 -54.85 8.02
C GLU A 162 13.76 -53.67 8.50
N ASP A 163 13.49 -52.50 7.95
CA ASP A 163 14.21 -51.26 8.24
C ASP A 163 13.59 -50.45 9.40
N ARG A 164 14.46 -49.63 10.03
CA ARG A 164 14.00 -48.61 10.98
C ARG A 164 13.10 -47.57 10.32
N GLY A 165 12.41 -46.75 11.08
CA GLY A 165 11.53 -45.65 10.66
C GLY A 165 10.08 -46.03 10.79
N SER A 166 9.19 -45.21 10.20
CA SER A 166 7.75 -45.36 10.33
C SER A 166 7.05 -45.29 8.98
N ASP A 167 6.00 -46.13 8.85
CA ASP A 167 5.01 -46.05 7.77
C ASP A 167 3.68 -45.64 8.41
N ILE A 168 3.17 -44.47 8.04
CA ILE A 168 1.86 -43.96 8.50
C ILE A 168 0.88 -44.18 7.35
N VAL A 169 -0.10 -45.07 7.56
CA VAL A 169 -1.11 -45.43 6.57
C VAL A 169 -2.42 -44.78 6.93
N LEU A 170 -2.91 -43.91 6.09
CA LEU A 170 -4.18 -43.20 6.23
C LEU A 170 -5.24 -43.86 5.35
N TYR A 171 -6.27 -44.45 5.96
CA TYR A 171 -7.46 -44.96 5.23
C TYR A 171 -8.41 -43.77 5.05
N ILE A 172 -8.42 -43.21 3.87
CA ILE A 172 -9.16 -41.99 3.57
C ILE A 172 -10.65 -42.14 3.74
N ASP A 173 -11.27 -41.16 4.37
CA ASP A 173 -12.72 -41.14 4.60
C ASP A 173 -13.47 -40.89 3.29
N ASP A 174 -14.71 -41.41 3.22
CA ASP A 174 -15.57 -41.31 2.03
C ASP A 174 -15.87 -39.84 1.64
N ASP A 175 -15.92 -38.94 2.62
CA ASP A 175 -16.16 -37.53 2.42
C ASP A 175 -14.89 -36.76 1.96
N CYS A 176 -13.72 -37.43 1.97
CA CYS A 176 -12.38 -36.84 1.67
C CYS A 176 -11.72 -37.50 0.46
N LYS A 177 -12.47 -38.11 -0.47
CA LYS A 177 -11.94 -38.83 -1.63
C LYS A 177 -11.10 -38.02 -2.59
N GLU A 178 -11.15 -36.72 -2.52
CA GLU A 178 -10.24 -35.84 -3.26
C GLU A 178 -8.76 -36.12 -2.96
N PHE A 179 -8.43 -36.52 -1.73
CA PHE A 179 -7.07 -36.89 -1.32
C PHE A 179 -6.62 -38.26 -1.82
N LEU A 180 -7.47 -39.01 -2.55
CA LEU A 180 -7.09 -40.16 -3.31
C LEU A 180 -6.74 -39.85 -4.76
N GLN A 181 -6.77 -38.57 -5.17
CA GLN A 181 -6.36 -38.16 -6.51
C GLN A 181 -4.88 -37.77 -6.52
N LYS A 182 -4.11 -38.38 -7.44
CA LYS A 182 -2.66 -38.11 -7.60
C LYS A 182 -2.38 -36.60 -7.76
N SER A 183 -3.17 -35.93 -8.60
CA SER A 183 -3.01 -34.49 -8.85
C SER A 183 -3.21 -33.62 -7.59
N LYS A 184 -4.18 -33.98 -6.71
CA LYS A 184 -4.40 -33.24 -5.48
C LYS A 184 -3.23 -33.41 -4.50
N ILE A 185 -2.73 -34.62 -4.34
CA ILE A 185 -1.54 -34.87 -3.48
C ILE A 185 -0.32 -34.16 -4.01
N GLU A 186 -0.10 -34.19 -5.33
CA GLU A 186 1.03 -33.50 -5.97
C GLU A 186 0.94 -31.96 -5.78
N GLU A 187 -0.24 -31.39 -5.92
CA GLU A 187 -0.50 -29.97 -5.62
C GLU A 187 -0.14 -29.63 -4.18
N LEU A 188 -0.62 -30.41 -3.21
CA LEU A 188 -0.35 -30.17 -1.79
C LEU A 188 1.12 -30.33 -1.41
N LEU A 189 1.78 -31.35 -1.95
CA LEU A 189 3.21 -31.56 -1.72
C LEU A 189 4.04 -30.41 -2.32
N ASN A 190 3.69 -29.92 -3.49
CA ASN A 190 4.32 -28.75 -4.10
C ASN A 190 4.06 -27.47 -3.31
N LYS A 191 2.87 -27.30 -2.72
CA LYS A 191 2.53 -26.16 -1.91
C LYS A 191 3.29 -26.14 -0.57
N TYR A 192 3.26 -27.25 0.16
CA TYR A 192 3.73 -27.28 1.55
C TYR A 192 5.15 -27.81 1.72
N CYS A 193 5.61 -28.70 0.82
CA CYS A 193 6.83 -29.46 1.02
C CYS A 193 7.98 -29.04 0.07
N LYS A 194 7.74 -28.12 -0.85
CA LYS A 194 8.65 -27.73 -1.97
C LYS A 194 10.10 -27.48 -1.55
N PHE A 195 10.33 -27.06 -0.31
CA PHE A 195 11.67 -26.69 0.16
C PHE A 195 12.10 -27.41 1.45
N MET A 196 11.41 -28.47 1.84
CA MET A 196 11.78 -29.25 3.04
C MET A 196 13.20 -29.78 2.95
N ALA A 197 13.89 -29.85 4.10
CA ALA A 197 15.32 -30.18 4.22
C ALA A 197 15.66 -31.68 4.01
N VAL A 198 14.66 -32.50 3.67
CA VAL A 198 14.81 -33.94 3.38
C VAL A 198 14.12 -34.21 2.04
N PRO A 199 14.70 -35.04 1.14
CA PRO A 199 14.04 -35.38 -0.12
C PRO A 199 12.67 -35.99 0.10
N VAL A 200 11.66 -35.47 -0.57
CA VAL A 200 10.28 -35.97 -0.55
C VAL A 200 9.99 -36.59 -1.92
N VAL A 201 9.72 -37.88 -1.96
CA VAL A 201 9.48 -38.65 -3.17
C VAL A 201 7.98 -38.92 -3.32
N PHE A 202 7.42 -38.58 -4.49
CA PHE A 202 6.05 -38.95 -4.84
C PHE A 202 5.99 -39.48 -6.27
N GLY A 203 5.79 -40.79 -6.40
CA GLY A 203 5.75 -41.49 -7.69
C GLY A 203 7.11 -41.57 -8.41
N LYS A 204 7.04 -41.78 -9.70
CA LYS A 204 8.20 -41.82 -10.59
C LYS A 204 8.24 -40.62 -11.53
N LYS A 205 9.42 -40.25 -12.02
CA LYS A 205 9.54 -39.26 -13.10
C LYS A 205 8.85 -39.78 -14.35
N THR A 206 8.23 -38.88 -15.08
CA THR A 206 7.56 -39.23 -16.34
C THR A 206 8.33 -38.66 -17.52
N GLU A 207 8.40 -39.43 -18.60
CA GLU A 207 8.99 -39.00 -19.87
C GLU A 207 7.96 -39.11 -20.99
N TRP A 208 8.07 -38.22 -21.96
CA TRP A 208 7.25 -38.25 -23.16
C TRP A 208 7.82 -39.29 -24.15
N LYS A 209 7.14 -40.41 -24.36
CA LYS A 209 7.55 -41.51 -25.23
C LYS A 209 6.37 -41.97 -26.10
N ASP A 210 6.56 -42.03 -27.41
CA ASP A 210 5.56 -42.49 -28.37
C ASP A 210 4.16 -41.83 -28.25
N GLY A 211 4.14 -40.52 -27.97
CA GLY A 211 2.88 -39.78 -27.86
C GLY A 211 2.14 -39.95 -26.52
N LYS A 212 2.77 -40.54 -25.50
CA LYS A 212 2.25 -40.72 -24.16
C LYS A 212 3.30 -40.40 -23.09
N MET A 213 2.83 -39.93 -21.92
CA MET A 213 3.68 -39.86 -20.73
C MET A 213 3.83 -41.25 -20.13
N VAL A 214 5.06 -41.69 -19.90
CA VAL A 214 5.41 -43.01 -19.35
C VAL A 214 6.27 -42.81 -18.11
N ASP A 215 5.97 -43.55 -17.05
CA ASP A 215 6.79 -43.53 -15.83
C ASP A 215 8.17 -44.15 -16.12
N THR A 216 9.22 -43.51 -15.62
CA THR A 216 10.60 -44.00 -15.65
C THR A 216 10.92 -44.84 -14.41
N GLU A 217 12.12 -45.42 -14.35
CA GLU A 217 12.59 -46.08 -13.12
C GLU A 217 13.04 -45.10 -12.02
N GLU A 218 13.24 -43.82 -12.39
CA GLU A 218 13.72 -42.82 -11.46
C GLU A 218 12.60 -42.29 -10.52
N ASP A 219 12.95 -42.11 -9.25
CA ASP A 219 12.07 -41.50 -8.27
C ASP A 219 11.81 -40.00 -8.58
N ASN A 220 10.57 -39.60 -8.46
CA ASN A 220 10.19 -38.18 -8.59
C ASN A 220 10.38 -37.49 -7.25
N VAL A 221 11.52 -36.82 -7.08
CA VAL A 221 11.78 -35.94 -5.91
C VAL A 221 11.15 -34.57 -6.20
N ILE A 222 10.16 -34.18 -5.41
CA ILE A 222 9.34 -32.98 -5.66
C ILE A 222 9.91 -31.70 -5.04
N ASN A 223 10.86 -31.82 -4.11
CA ASN A 223 11.38 -30.68 -3.37
C ASN A 223 12.87 -30.40 -3.64
N SER A 224 13.28 -29.17 -3.31
CA SER A 224 14.68 -28.75 -3.28
C SER A 224 15.13 -28.67 -1.82
N VAL A 225 16.03 -29.54 -1.40
CA VAL A 225 16.49 -29.64 0.01
C VAL A 225 17.38 -28.48 0.45
N GLU A 226 18.01 -27.78 -0.50
CA GLU A 226 18.86 -26.62 -0.25
C GLU A 226 18.35 -25.43 -1.07
N PRO A 227 17.25 -24.79 -0.64
CA PRO A 227 16.74 -23.63 -1.35
C PRO A 227 17.73 -22.47 -1.33
N LEU A 228 17.57 -21.54 -2.27
CA LEU A 228 18.56 -20.47 -2.49
C LEU A 228 18.82 -19.62 -1.26
N TRP A 229 17.80 -19.38 -0.43
CA TRP A 229 17.90 -18.49 0.74
C TRP A 229 18.69 -19.06 1.92
N VAL A 230 18.96 -20.37 1.98
CA VAL A 230 19.83 -20.96 3.00
C VAL A 230 21.31 -20.97 2.59
N LYS A 231 21.61 -20.67 1.33
CA LYS A 231 22.98 -20.61 0.81
C LYS A 231 23.63 -19.29 1.19
N ALA A 232 24.95 -19.30 1.41
CA ALA A 232 25.69 -18.08 1.69
C ALA A 232 25.64 -17.12 0.48
N PRO A 233 25.26 -15.84 0.67
CA PRO A 233 25.15 -14.86 -0.44
C PRO A 233 26.44 -14.70 -1.26
N SER A 234 27.61 -14.85 -0.64
CA SER A 234 28.92 -14.71 -1.28
C SER A 234 29.22 -15.76 -2.36
N GLY A 235 28.49 -16.87 -2.36
CA GLY A 235 28.62 -17.93 -3.37
C GLY A 235 27.63 -17.83 -4.52
N LEU A 236 26.72 -16.85 -4.51
CA LEU A 236 25.60 -16.74 -5.45
C LEU A 236 25.85 -15.64 -6.49
N LYS A 237 25.36 -15.88 -7.69
CA LYS A 237 25.37 -14.92 -8.82
C LYS A 237 23.96 -14.37 -9.05
N ASP A 238 23.90 -13.24 -9.74
CA ASP A 238 22.62 -12.59 -10.11
C ASP A 238 21.65 -13.53 -10.83
N GLU A 239 22.19 -14.41 -11.70
CA GLU A 239 21.36 -15.37 -12.43
C GLU A 239 20.73 -16.43 -11.53
N ASP A 240 21.37 -16.79 -10.40
CA ASP A 240 20.80 -17.72 -9.42
C ASP A 240 19.55 -17.11 -8.78
N TYR A 241 19.61 -15.80 -8.42
CA TYR A 241 18.48 -15.07 -7.86
C TYR A 241 17.35 -14.91 -8.87
N LYS A 242 17.65 -14.56 -10.12
CA LYS A 242 16.66 -14.43 -11.18
C LYS A 242 15.99 -15.77 -11.51
N SER A 243 16.77 -16.84 -11.60
CA SER A 243 16.26 -18.19 -11.83
C SER A 243 15.34 -18.63 -10.70
N PHE A 244 15.72 -18.36 -9.45
CA PHE A 244 14.89 -18.66 -8.29
C PHE A 244 13.60 -17.84 -8.29
N TYR A 245 13.65 -16.55 -8.65
CA TYR A 245 12.46 -15.72 -8.81
C TYR A 245 11.48 -16.28 -9.85
N ARG A 246 11.96 -16.69 -11.01
CA ARG A 246 11.15 -17.34 -12.06
C ARG A 246 10.51 -18.64 -11.57
N THR A 247 11.19 -19.38 -10.70
CA THR A 247 10.64 -20.61 -10.09
C THR A 247 9.50 -20.32 -9.10
N LEU A 248 9.58 -19.21 -8.37
CA LEU A 248 8.54 -18.79 -7.42
C LEU A 248 7.37 -18.08 -8.13
N PHE A 249 7.68 -17.25 -9.12
CA PHE A 249 6.73 -16.34 -9.78
C PHE A 249 6.82 -16.40 -11.30
N PRO A 250 6.48 -17.55 -11.93
CA PRO A 250 6.72 -17.79 -13.36
C PRO A 250 5.98 -16.85 -14.31
N MET A 251 4.91 -16.19 -13.84
CA MET A 251 4.10 -15.27 -14.64
C MET A 251 4.46 -13.79 -14.44
N ASN A 252 5.50 -13.50 -13.65
CA ASN A 252 5.89 -12.13 -13.36
C ASN A 252 7.12 -11.70 -14.19
N ASP A 253 7.21 -10.40 -14.49
CA ASP A 253 8.40 -9.79 -15.08
C ASP A 253 9.61 -9.94 -14.13
N GLU A 254 10.84 -9.85 -14.64
CA GLU A 254 12.04 -9.92 -13.81
C GLU A 254 12.07 -8.81 -12.74
N PRO A 255 12.56 -9.12 -11.52
CA PRO A 255 12.64 -8.15 -10.46
C PRO A 255 13.68 -7.07 -10.76
N LEU A 256 13.50 -5.88 -10.18
CA LEU A 256 14.45 -4.76 -10.30
C LEU A 256 15.79 -5.06 -9.61
N PHE A 257 15.70 -5.66 -8.42
CA PHE A 257 16.80 -6.13 -7.59
C PHE A 257 16.25 -6.98 -6.44
N TRP A 258 17.12 -7.45 -5.57
CA TRP A 258 16.76 -8.29 -4.42
C TRP A 258 17.60 -7.97 -3.18
N ILE A 259 17.11 -8.46 -2.05
CA ILE A 259 17.79 -8.43 -0.76
C ILE A 259 17.84 -9.86 -0.25
N HIS A 260 19.04 -10.37 -0.02
CA HIS A 260 19.24 -11.64 0.66
C HIS A 260 19.38 -11.40 2.16
N LEU A 261 18.43 -11.91 2.94
CA LEU A 261 18.40 -11.86 4.39
C LEU A 261 19.15 -13.08 4.93
N ASN A 262 20.11 -12.84 5.81
CA ASN A 262 20.84 -13.91 6.51
C ASN A 262 21.28 -13.37 7.88
N VAL A 263 20.55 -13.74 8.92
CA VAL A 263 20.70 -13.25 10.29
C VAL A 263 20.58 -14.43 11.23
N ASP A 264 21.51 -14.52 12.15
CA ASP A 264 21.58 -15.57 13.20
C ASP A 264 21.51 -14.99 14.64
N TYR A 265 21.58 -13.67 14.78
CA TYR A 265 21.45 -12.98 16.07
C TYR A 265 20.87 -11.57 15.88
N PRO A 266 19.93 -11.10 16.72
CA PRO A 266 19.31 -11.69 17.91
C PRO A 266 18.15 -12.67 17.64
N PHE A 267 17.92 -13.01 16.41
CA PHE A 267 16.93 -13.99 15.94
C PHE A 267 17.43 -14.64 14.65
N ASN A 268 16.95 -15.84 14.38
CA ASN A 268 17.25 -16.53 13.12
C ASN A 268 16.28 -16.06 12.02
N LEU A 269 16.83 -15.47 10.98
CA LEU A 269 16.04 -15.00 9.83
C LEU A 269 16.85 -15.19 8.57
N THR A 270 16.33 -15.98 7.66
CA THR A 270 16.84 -16.11 6.30
C THR A 270 15.74 -15.77 5.28
N GLY A 271 16.12 -15.49 4.05
CA GLY A 271 15.12 -15.18 3.05
C GLY A 271 15.68 -14.39 1.88
N ILE A 272 14.86 -14.23 0.86
CA ILE A 272 15.15 -13.35 -0.28
C ILE A 272 13.91 -12.54 -0.57
N LEU A 273 14.03 -11.23 -0.49
CA LEU A 273 13.00 -10.27 -0.87
C LEU A 273 13.34 -9.66 -2.22
N TYR A 274 12.40 -9.68 -3.14
CA TYR A 274 12.52 -9.13 -4.48
C TYR A 274 11.67 -7.88 -4.63
N PHE A 275 12.22 -6.88 -5.30
CA PHE A 275 11.50 -5.68 -5.72
C PHE A 275 10.92 -5.94 -7.11
N PRO A 276 9.60 -6.14 -7.21
CA PRO A 276 8.93 -6.31 -8.49
C PRO A 276 8.80 -4.98 -9.22
N ARG A 277 8.54 -5.02 -10.53
CA ARG A 277 8.05 -3.85 -11.25
C ARG A 277 6.59 -3.61 -10.89
N VAL A 278 6.31 -2.48 -10.24
CA VAL A 278 4.96 -2.14 -9.81
C VAL A 278 4.24 -1.40 -10.94
N LYS A 279 3.33 -2.08 -11.63
CA LYS A 279 2.40 -1.46 -12.60
C LYS A 279 1.17 -0.99 -11.83
N ASN A 280 0.86 0.28 -11.92
CA ASN A 280 -0.29 1.10 -11.47
C ASN A 280 -1.46 0.49 -10.64
N ASN A 281 -1.39 -0.72 -10.10
CA ASN A 281 -2.47 -1.33 -9.33
C ASN A 281 -1.92 -2.03 -8.07
N ILE A 282 -1.97 -1.33 -6.95
CA ILE A 282 -1.45 -1.78 -5.64
C ILE A 282 -2.17 -3.04 -5.16
N GLU A 283 -3.48 -3.17 -5.38
CA GLU A 283 -4.27 -4.27 -4.83
C GLU A 283 -3.94 -5.65 -5.43
N LEU A 284 -3.53 -5.70 -6.70
CA LEU A 284 -3.19 -6.95 -7.39
C LEU A 284 -1.79 -7.49 -7.04
N GLN A 285 -0.98 -6.76 -6.31
CA GLN A 285 0.43 -7.09 -6.04
C GLN A 285 0.71 -7.43 -4.57
N ARG A 286 -0.28 -7.29 -3.68
CA ARG A 286 -0.14 -7.64 -2.27
C ARG A 286 -0.03 -9.15 -2.06
N ASN A 287 0.61 -9.55 -0.95
CA ASN A 287 0.66 -10.93 -0.43
C ASN A 287 1.40 -11.92 -1.34
N LYS A 288 2.58 -11.56 -1.83
CA LYS A 288 3.48 -12.47 -2.57
C LYS A 288 4.77 -12.81 -1.81
N ILE A 289 4.82 -12.51 -0.51
CA ILE A 289 5.87 -13.00 0.37
C ILE A 289 5.38 -14.31 0.98
N GLN A 290 6.15 -15.39 0.80
CA GLN A 290 5.88 -16.70 1.38
C GLN A 290 6.65 -16.84 2.68
N LEU A 291 5.96 -17.16 3.76
CA LEU A 291 6.56 -17.42 5.06
C LEU A 291 6.84 -18.90 5.22
N TYR A 292 8.04 -19.19 5.64
CA TYR A 292 8.53 -20.52 6.02
C TYR A 292 8.97 -20.54 7.48
N CYS A 293 8.96 -21.70 8.07
CA CYS A 293 9.57 -21.99 9.37
C CYS A 293 10.36 -23.30 9.21
N ASN A 294 11.69 -23.21 9.29
CA ASN A 294 12.58 -24.34 9.03
C ASN A 294 12.27 -25.00 7.66
N GLN A 295 12.17 -24.18 6.60
CA GLN A 295 11.89 -24.60 5.22
C GLN A 295 10.51 -25.25 4.99
N VAL A 296 9.62 -25.21 5.97
CA VAL A 296 8.22 -25.64 5.84
C VAL A 296 7.33 -24.43 5.59
N PHE A 297 6.53 -24.49 4.54
CA PHE A 297 5.59 -23.43 4.22
C PHE A 297 4.54 -23.23 5.32
N VAL A 298 4.38 -22.01 5.77
CA VAL A 298 3.42 -21.59 6.79
C VAL A 298 2.23 -20.90 6.16
N THR A 299 2.47 -19.76 5.52
CA THR A 299 1.43 -18.89 4.93
C THR A 299 2.04 -17.94 3.92
N ASP A 300 1.22 -17.41 3.05
CA ASP A 300 1.51 -16.26 2.18
C ASP A 300 0.89 -14.95 2.70
N GLN A 301 0.17 -15.01 3.80
CA GLN A 301 -0.39 -13.85 4.49
C GLN A 301 0.56 -13.39 5.59
N VAL A 302 1.44 -12.45 5.26
CA VAL A 302 2.50 -11.96 6.17
C VAL A 302 2.10 -10.66 6.89
N GLU A 303 0.80 -10.36 6.95
CA GLU A 303 0.28 -9.22 7.70
C GLU A 303 0.70 -9.32 9.17
N GLY A 304 1.26 -8.23 9.70
CA GLY A 304 1.77 -8.16 11.07
C GLY A 304 3.21 -8.67 11.27
N ILE A 305 3.82 -9.39 10.29
CA ILE A 305 5.25 -9.76 10.31
C ILE A 305 6.09 -8.69 9.65
N VAL A 306 5.62 -8.15 8.55
CA VAL A 306 6.25 -7.04 7.84
C VAL A 306 5.31 -5.83 7.85
N PRO A 307 5.84 -4.60 7.87
CA PRO A 307 5.03 -3.41 7.66
C PRO A 307 4.24 -3.49 6.35
N GLU A 308 3.10 -2.82 6.30
CA GLU A 308 2.16 -2.95 5.18
C GLU A 308 2.78 -2.61 3.83
N PHE A 309 3.63 -1.58 3.75
CA PHE A 309 4.32 -1.22 2.52
C PHE A 309 5.27 -2.30 1.99
N LEU A 310 5.83 -3.15 2.87
CA LEU A 310 6.68 -4.27 2.48
C LEU A 310 5.90 -5.45 1.91
N THR A 311 4.58 -5.50 2.09
CA THR A 311 3.73 -6.53 1.45
C THR A 311 3.66 -6.40 -0.07
N LEU A 312 4.13 -5.28 -0.62
CA LEU A 312 4.31 -5.09 -2.06
C LEU A 312 5.52 -5.84 -2.64
N LEU A 313 6.45 -6.30 -1.78
CA LEU A 313 7.57 -7.12 -2.20
C LEU A 313 7.13 -8.55 -2.48
N HIS A 314 7.94 -9.23 -3.29
CA HIS A 314 7.82 -10.66 -3.53
C HIS A 314 8.94 -11.41 -2.81
N GLY A 315 8.77 -12.70 -2.57
CA GLY A 315 9.87 -13.51 -2.10
C GLY A 315 9.54 -14.49 -1.00
N VAL A 316 10.55 -14.80 -0.20
CA VAL A 316 10.48 -15.76 0.89
C VAL A 316 11.12 -15.20 2.14
N ILE A 317 10.50 -15.50 3.28
CA ILE A 317 11.04 -15.28 4.62
C ILE A 317 10.98 -16.62 5.35
N ASP A 318 12.06 -17.02 5.97
CA ASP A 318 12.17 -18.26 6.76
C ASP A 318 12.75 -17.91 8.14
N SER A 319 11.98 -18.18 9.20
CA SER A 319 12.40 -17.91 10.57
C SER A 319 11.71 -18.87 11.55
N PRO A 320 12.48 -19.59 12.37
CA PRO A 320 11.96 -20.40 13.47
C PRO A 320 11.46 -19.56 14.66
N ASP A 321 11.90 -18.29 14.75
CA ASP A 321 11.61 -17.40 15.88
C ASP A 321 10.26 -16.66 15.73
N ILE A 322 9.56 -16.86 14.62
CA ILE A 322 8.22 -16.32 14.43
C ILE A 322 7.22 -17.20 15.18
N PRO A 323 6.51 -16.68 16.18
CA PRO A 323 5.57 -17.47 16.97
C PRO A 323 4.35 -17.84 16.11
N LEU A 324 4.18 -19.13 15.90
CA LEU A 324 3.07 -19.71 15.17
C LEU A 324 2.01 -20.22 16.14
N ASN A 325 0.74 -20.15 15.76
CA ASN A 325 -0.32 -20.88 16.48
C ASN A 325 -0.15 -22.40 16.28
N VAL A 326 -0.96 -23.18 16.96
CA VAL A 326 -0.93 -24.65 16.91
C VAL A 326 -1.12 -25.18 15.48
N SER A 327 -1.98 -24.54 14.68
CA SER A 327 -2.22 -24.91 13.29
C SER A 327 -1.18 -24.36 12.32
N ARG A 328 -0.24 -23.54 12.77
CA ARG A 328 0.73 -22.80 11.94
C ARG A 328 0.09 -22.01 10.80
N SER A 329 -1.19 -21.68 10.94
CA SER A 329 -1.97 -20.97 9.91
C SER A 329 -2.09 -19.46 10.21
N TYR A 330 -1.86 -19.07 11.46
CA TYR A 330 -1.97 -17.71 11.94
C TYR A 330 -0.79 -17.33 12.82
N LEU A 331 -0.44 -16.06 12.75
CA LEU A 331 0.64 -15.45 13.50
C LEU A 331 0.13 -14.89 14.81
N GLN A 332 0.91 -15.06 15.86
CA GLN A 332 0.66 -14.38 17.13
C GLN A 332 1.44 -13.07 17.15
N SER A 333 0.75 -11.96 17.46
CA SER A 333 1.41 -10.67 17.64
C SER A 333 2.34 -10.74 18.86
N ASP A 334 3.66 -10.73 18.63
CA ASP A 334 4.68 -10.83 19.67
C ASP A 334 5.76 -9.72 19.49
N ALA A 335 6.50 -9.47 20.55
CA ALA A 335 7.63 -8.55 20.56
C ALA A 335 8.74 -8.94 19.55
N ASN A 336 8.94 -10.23 19.29
CA ASN A 336 9.92 -10.72 18.33
C ASN A 336 9.50 -10.40 16.88
N VAL A 337 8.22 -10.51 16.54
CA VAL A 337 7.69 -10.14 15.23
C VAL A 337 7.98 -8.66 14.93
N LYS A 338 7.77 -7.77 15.90
CA LYS A 338 8.08 -6.34 15.75
C LYS A 338 9.58 -6.09 15.52
N LYS A 339 10.47 -6.83 16.21
CA LYS A 339 11.93 -6.72 15.98
C LYS A 339 12.32 -7.18 14.59
N ILE A 340 11.73 -8.29 14.11
CA ILE A 340 11.94 -8.81 12.76
C ILE A 340 11.45 -7.78 11.72
N ALA A 341 10.26 -7.24 11.90
CA ALA A 341 9.70 -6.19 11.03
C ALA A 341 10.61 -4.96 10.95
N THR A 342 11.06 -4.45 12.09
CA THR A 342 12.00 -3.30 12.17
C THR A 342 13.32 -3.61 11.47
N TYR A 343 13.85 -4.81 11.66
CA TYR A 343 15.10 -5.23 11.02
C TYR A 343 14.96 -5.31 9.50
N ILE A 344 13.90 -5.92 9.00
CA ILE A 344 13.62 -6.02 7.55
C ILE A 344 13.49 -4.62 6.96
N THR A 345 12.72 -3.73 7.61
CA THR A 345 12.57 -2.32 7.20
C THR A 345 13.91 -1.62 7.07
N LYS A 346 14.77 -1.80 8.08
CA LYS A 346 16.13 -1.24 8.06
C LYS A 346 16.94 -1.80 6.88
N LYS A 347 16.95 -3.10 6.66
CA LYS A 347 17.70 -3.73 5.57
C LYS A 347 17.22 -3.30 4.19
N VAL A 348 15.91 -3.11 4.05
CA VAL A 348 15.32 -2.57 2.83
C VAL A 348 15.82 -1.15 2.58
N ALA A 349 15.74 -0.27 3.58
CA ALA A 349 16.23 1.10 3.46
C ALA A 349 17.74 1.17 3.18
N ASP A 350 18.54 0.36 3.89
CA ASP A 350 20.00 0.27 3.69
C ASP A 350 20.35 -0.17 2.26
N ARG A 351 19.61 -1.13 1.69
CA ARG A 351 19.83 -1.59 0.30
C ARG A 351 19.47 -0.53 -0.73
N LEU A 352 18.32 0.14 -0.56
CA LEU A 352 17.91 1.26 -1.42
C LEU A 352 18.96 2.39 -1.38
N GLN A 353 19.43 2.75 -0.20
CA GLN A 353 20.48 3.75 -0.03
C GLN A 353 21.81 3.32 -0.68
N SER A 354 22.16 2.03 -0.60
CA SER A 354 23.36 1.48 -1.25
C SER A 354 23.27 1.64 -2.77
N ILE A 355 22.16 1.23 -3.39
CA ILE A 355 21.94 1.38 -4.84
C ILE A 355 22.02 2.85 -5.25
N PHE A 356 21.39 3.75 -4.48
CA PHE A 356 21.44 5.19 -4.72
C PHE A 356 22.87 5.73 -4.70
N LYS A 357 23.70 5.30 -3.72
CA LYS A 357 25.11 5.73 -3.59
C LYS A 357 26.03 5.10 -4.62
N GLU A 358 25.80 3.85 -4.98
CA GLU A 358 26.62 3.10 -5.95
C GLU A 358 26.41 3.62 -7.38
N SER A 359 25.16 3.91 -7.76
CA SER A 359 24.80 4.41 -9.08
C SER A 359 23.53 5.26 -9.04
N ARG A 360 23.71 6.57 -8.84
CA ARG A 360 22.60 7.55 -8.89
C ARG A 360 21.78 7.42 -10.17
N LYS A 361 22.45 7.27 -11.31
CA LYS A 361 21.77 7.17 -12.61
C LYS A 361 20.90 5.92 -12.71
N GLU A 362 21.39 4.78 -12.27
CA GLU A 362 20.62 3.53 -12.26
C GLU A 362 19.42 3.61 -11.32
N PHE A 363 19.56 4.30 -10.19
CA PHE A 363 18.45 4.53 -9.26
C PHE A 363 17.38 5.43 -9.87
N GLU A 364 17.77 6.50 -10.58
CA GLU A 364 16.84 7.37 -11.31
C GLU A 364 16.09 6.64 -12.42
N GLU A 365 16.76 5.75 -13.17
CA GLU A 365 16.12 4.92 -14.21
C GLU A 365 15.08 3.94 -13.64
N LYS A 366 15.24 3.53 -12.38
CA LYS A 366 14.30 2.64 -11.65
C LYS A 366 13.28 3.41 -10.81
N TRP A 367 13.40 4.73 -10.71
CA TRP A 367 12.62 5.53 -9.78
C TRP A 367 11.11 5.41 -9.98
N ASP A 368 10.63 5.42 -11.21
CA ASP A 368 9.19 5.34 -11.49
C ASP A 368 8.58 4.01 -11.02
N ASP A 369 9.37 2.92 -10.99
CA ASP A 369 8.98 1.62 -10.42
C ASP A 369 9.11 1.57 -8.88
N LEU A 370 10.03 2.34 -8.28
CA LEU A 370 10.32 2.36 -6.85
C LEU A 370 9.50 3.39 -6.07
N LYS A 371 9.10 4.46 -6.74
CA LYS A 371 8.49 5.64 -6.15
C LYS A 371 7.27 5.29 -5.28
N LEU A 372 6.37 4.48 -5.79
CA LEU A 372 5.15 4.09 -5.07
C LEU A 372 5.47 3.37 -3.76
N PHE A 373 6.41 2.44 -3.80
CA PHE A 373 6.88 1.69 -2.65
C PHE A 373 7.53 2.59 -1.60
N ILE A 374 8.46 3.46 -2.04
CA ILE A 374 9.18 4.37 -1.14
C ILE A 374 8.23 5.39 -0.51
N ASN A 375 7.35 6.00 -1.32
CA ASN A 375 6.36 6.96 -0.83
C ASN A 375 5.40 6.33 0.18
N TYR A 376 4.94 5.10 -0.07
CA TYR A 376 4.07 4.38 0.87
C TYR A 376 4.79 4.11 2.18
N GLY A 377 6.03 3.63 2.13
CA GLY A 377 6.85 3.41 3.31
C GLY A 377 7.08 4.69 4.12
N MET A 378 7.39 5.80 3.45
CA MET A 378 7.58 7.10 4.12
C MET A 378 6.31 7.63 4.78
N LEU A 379 5.15 7.36 4.20
CA LEU A 379 3.85 7.78 4.74
C LEU A 379 3.40 6.91 5.92
N SER A 380 3.67 5.60 5.88
CA SER A 380 3.19 4.65 6.86
C SER A 380 4.14 4.44 8.05
N GLU A 381 5.47 4.58 7.84
CA GLU A 381 6.50 4.21 8.81
C GLU A 381 7.49 5.35 9.06
N SER A 382 7.42 5.95 10.24
CA SER A 382 8.29 7.08 10.63
C SER A 382 9.78 6.72 10.58
N ASP A 383 10.17 5.51 11.01
CA ASP A 383 11.55 5.05 10.99
C ASP A 383 12.07 4.86 9.56
N PHE A 384 11.19 4.45 8.64
CA PHE A 384 11.53 4.35 7.23
C PHE A 384 11.70 5.74 6.60
N TYR A 385 10.81 6.69 6.93
CA TYR A 385 10.94 8.08 6.49
C TYR A 385 12.31 8.67 6.85
N GLU A 386 12.74 8.54 8.11
CA GLU A 386 14.03 9.08 8.56
C GLU A 386 15.24 8.52 7.80
N ARG A 387 15.12 7.31 7.26
CA ARG A 387 16.15 6.68 6.43
C ARG A 387 16.02 7.01 4.94
N ALA A 388 14.80 7.09 4.45
CA ALA A 388 14.51 7.25 3.03
C ALA A 388 14.61 8.70 2.55
N LYS A 389 14.43 9.69 3.42
CA LYS A 389 14.45 11.12 3.06
C LYS A 389 15.73 11.58 2.32
N ASP A 390 16.87 10.91 2.57
CA ASP A 390 18.16 11.26 1.99
C ASP A 390 18.37 10.70 0.58
N PHE A 391 17.58 9.71 0.15
CA PHE A 391 17.67 9.09 -1.18
C PHE A 391 16.35 9.12 -1.97
N SER A 392 15.26 9.55 -1.34
CA SER A 392 14.00 9.78 -2.06
C SER A 392 14.13 10.90 -3.07
N LEU A 393 13.50 10.71 -4.24
CA LEU A 393 13.61 11.66 -5.34
C LEU A 393 12.31 12.41 -5.58
N ILE A 394 12.47 13.66 -5.99
CA ILE A 394 11.45 14.49 -6.64
C ILE A 394 11.79 14.55 -8.12
N LYS A 395 10.77 14.43 -8.96
CA LYS A 395 10.87 14.66 -10.41
C LYS A 395 10.24 16.00 -10.74
N ASP A 396 10.93 16.86 -11.47
CA ASP A 396 10.34 18.10 -11.97
C ASP A 396 9.55 17.88 -13.28
N THR A 397 8.87 18.92 -13.73
CA THR A 397 8.10 18.86 -14.99
C THR A 397 8.96 18.74 -16.25
N GLU A 398 10.27 18.95 -16.14
CA GLU A 398 11.26 18.74 -17.20
C GLU A 398 11.84 17.32 -17.21
N GLY A 399 11.47 16.49 -16.22
CA GLY A 399 11.92 15.11 -16.10
C GLY A 399 13.24 14.93 -15.38
N LYS A 400 13.75 15.96 -14.71
CA LYS A 400 14.98 15.89 -13.89
C LYS A 400 14.66 15.38 -12.49
N TYR A 401 15.59 14.62 -11.91
CA TYR A 401 15.45 14.04 -10.58
C TYR A 401 16.34 14.77 -9.56
N PHE A 402 15.80 15.00 -8.38
CA PHE A 402 16.48 15.66 -7.26
C PHE A 402 16.13 14.97 -5.95
N THR A 403 17.04 14.95 -4.98
CA THR A 403 16.66 14.71 -3.59
C THR A 403 15.88 15.91 -3.04
N PHE A 404 15.21 15.77 -1.90
CA PHE A 404 14.51 16.91 -1.27
C PHE A 404 15.45 18.09 -0.99
N GLU A 405 16.66 17.82 -0.53
CA GLU A 405 17.67 18.83 -0.24
C GLU A 405 18.18 19.52 -1.51
N GLU A 406 18.50 18.74 -2.55
CA GLU A 406 18.92 19.26 -3.85
C GLU A 406 17.85 20.17 -4.45
N TYR A 407 16.57 19.74 -4.41
CA TYR A 407 15.46 20.52 -4.94
C TYR A 407 15.24 21.81 -4.15
N ASN A 408 15.22 21.73 -2.81
CA ASN A 408 15.08 22.89 -1.95
C ASN A 408 16.23 23.89 -2.18
N THR A 409 17.44 23.41 -2.40
CA THR A 409 18.60 24.26 -2.74
C THR A 409 18.43 24.94 -4.09
N LEU A 410 17.95 24.19 -5.09
CA LEU A 410 17.71 24.71 -6.45
C LEU A 410 16.73 25.89 -6.45
N ILE A 411 15.63 25.77 -5.70
CA ILE A 411 14.53 26.74 -5.75
C ILE A 411 14.67 27.89 -4.75
N LYS A 412 15.60 27.80 -3.80
CA LYS A 412 15.69 28.67 -2.63
C LYS A 412 15.70 30.16 -2.98
N ASP A 413 16.53 30.56 -3.93
CA ASP A 413 16.69 31.96 -4.25
C ASP A 413 15.48 32.55 -4.99
N ASN A 414 14.85 31.74 -5.83
CA ASN A 414 13.73 32.20 -6.66
C ASN A 414 12.38 32.00 -6.02
N GLN A 415 12.20 30.91 -5.24
CA GLN A 415 10.89 30.50 -4.72
C GLN A 415 10.73 30.68 -3.20
N THR A 416 11.57 31.53 -2.58
CA THR A 416 11.33 32.00 -1.21
C THR A 416 10.43 33.24 -1.25
N ASP A 417 9.32 33.23 -0.51
CA ASP A 417 8.38 34.36 -0.42
C ASP A 417 8.90 35.47 0.51
N LYS A 418 8.20 36.61 0.56
CA LYS A 418 8.54 37.76 1.43
C LYS A 418 8.51 37.45 2.92
N GLU A 419 7.83 36.40 3.34
CA GLU A 419 7.74 35.96 4.75
C GLU A 419 8.83 34.93 5.09
N GLY A 420 9.64 34.55 4.11
CA GLY A 420 10.74 33.59 4.24
C GLY A 420 10.30 32.14 4.17
N TYR A 421 9.12 31.85 3.60
CA TYR A 421 8.70 30.48 3.29
C TYR A 421 9.27 30.05 1.94
N LEU A 422 9.83 28.86 1.90
CA LEU A 422 10.21 28.18 0.67
C LEU A 422 8.97 27.55 0.05
N VAL A 423 8.59 28.00 -1.13
CA VAL A 423 7.35 27.56 -1.82
C VAL A 423 7.70 26.58 -2.93
N ASN A 424 7.36 25.31 -2.71
CA ASN A 424 7.49 24.25 -3.68
C ASN A 424 6.20 24.18 -4.52
N LEU A 425 6.30 24.59 -5.78
CA LEU A 425 5.20 24.48 -6.73
C LEU A 425 5.10 23.02 -7.22
N TYR A 426 3.88 22.49 -7.33
CA TYR A 426 3.68 21.17 -7.89
C TYR A 426 2.48 21.11 -8.85
N THR A 427 2.50 20.14 -9.74
CA THR A 427 1.37 19.77 -10.62
C THR A 427 0.94 18.35 -10.34
N SER A 428 -0.36 18.09 -10.31
CA SER A 428 -0.94 16.75 -10.26
C SER A 428 -1.35 16.21 -11.64
N ASN A 429 -1.47 17.10 -12.65
CA ASN A 429 -1.75 16.75 -14.02
C ASN A 429 -1.09 17.77 -14.97
N LYS A 430 -0.01 17.35 -15.64
CA LYS A 430 0.77 18.23 -16.52
C LYS A 430 -0.01 18.77 -17.71
N GLU A 431 -0.93 17.99 -18.25
CA GLU A 431 -1.68 18.38 -19.43
C GLU A 431 -2.75 19.41 -19.09
N GLU A 432 -3.53 19.16 -18.06
CA GLU A 432 -4.58 20.09 -17.61
C GLU A 432 -4.01 21.38 -17.03
N GLN A 433 -2.85 21.32 -16.36
CA GLN A 433 -2.20 22.46 -15.69
C GLN A 433 -1.08 23.08 -16.51
N TYR A 434 -0.97 22.76 -17.80
CA TYR A 434 0.12 23.17 -18.68
C TYR A 434 0.38 24.68 -18.68
N SER A 435 -0.67 25.49 -18.79
CA SER A 435 -0.54 26.97 -18.85
C SER A 435 -0.01 27.58 -17.55
N TYR A 436 -0.38 27.00 -16.40
CA TYR A 436 0.11 27.43 -15.09
C TYR A 436 1.58 27.02 -14.89
N ILE A 437 1.96 25.85 -15.39
CA ILE A 437 3.35 25.38 -15.40
C ILE A 437 4.22 26.33 -16.24
N GLU A 438 3.76 26.70 -17.44
CA GLU A 438 4.49 27.60 -18.31
C GLU A 438 4.58 29.02 -17.72
N ALA A 439 3.53 29.51 -17.05
CA ALA A 439 3.58 30.79 -16.34
C ALA A 439 4.62 30.78 -15.20
N ALA A 440 4.71 29.68 -14.45
CA ALA A 440 5.73 29.52 -13.42
C ALA A 440 7.14 29.46 -14.01
N LYS A 441 7.35 28.74 -15.11
CA LYS A 441 8.63 28.65 -15.82
C LYS A 441 9.10 29.97 -16.40
N GLN A 442 8.20 30.81 -16.96
CA GLN A 442 8.53 32.14 -17.44
C GLN A 442 9.09 33.06 -16.34
N LYS A 443 8.71 32.80 -15.09
CA LYS A 443 9.25 33.47 -13.91
C LYS A 443 10.55 32.83 -13.36
N GLY A 444 11.05 31.78 -14.02
CA GLY A 444 12.22 31.02 -13.58
C GLY A 444 11.95 30.08 -12.41
N TYR A 445 10.70 29.71 -12.17
CA TYR A 445 10.30 28.78 -11.11
C TYR A 445 10.29 27.35 -11.59
N SER A 446 10.70 26.43 -10.72
CA SER A 446 10.61 24.98 -10.94
C SER A 446 9.29 24.45 -10.39
N VAL A 447 8.73 23.45 -11.07
CA VAL A 447 7.47 22.80 -10.70
C VAL A 447 7.67 21.30 -10.58
N ILE A 448 7.26 20.72 -9.45
CA ILE A 448 7.32 19.28 -9.16
C ILE A 448 6.22 18.57 -9.94
N ASP A 449 6.57 17.43 -10.54
CA ASP A 449 5.61 16.47 -11.08
C ASP A 449 5.11 15.54 -9.97
N ALA A 450 3.94 15.83 -9.45
CA ALA A 450 3.26 15.06 -8.41
C ALA A 450 2.03 14.30 -8.96
N SER A 451 2.17 13.69 -10.15
CA SER A 451 1.10 12.96 -10.83
C SER A 451 0.85 11.54 -10.29
N GLY A 452 1.72 11.03 -9.41
CA GLY A 452 1.56 9.71 -8.78
C GLY A 452 0.54 9.72 -7.64
N GLN A 453 -0.07 8.56 -7.40
CA GLN A 453 -1.15 8.39 -6.40
C GLN A 453 -0.79 8.85 -4.97
N LEU A 454 0.46 8.64 -4.56
CA LEU A 454 0.94 8.98 -3.21
C LEU A 454 1.76 10.26 -3.15
N ASP A 455 1.93 10.98 -4.27
CA ASP A 455 2.78 12.17 -4.30
C ASP A 455 2.19 13.32 -3.50
N VAL A 456 0.94 13.65 -3.72
CA VAL A 456 0.29 14.76 -2.98
C VAL A 456 0.20 14.48 -1.48
N PRO A 457 -0.20 13.28 -1.00
CA PRO A 457 -0.08 12.90 0.40
C PRO A 457 1.35 13.05 0.96
N LEU A 458 2.36 12.62 0.19
CA LEU A 458 3.77 12.77 0.60
C LEU A 458 4.17 14.24 0.74
N LEU A 459 3.83 15.09 -0.24
CA LEU A 459 4.11 16.53 -0.18
C LEU A 459 3.43 17.19 1.03
N SER A 460 2.20 16.79 1.34
CA SER A 460 1.48 17.26 2.53
C SER A 460 2.16 16.86 3.84
N MET A 461 2.69 15.64 3.92
CA MET A 461 3.48 15.18 5.07
C MET A 461 4.82 15.94 5.16
N LEU A 462 5.51 16.18 4.05
CA LEU A 462 6.76 16.94 4.02
C LEU A 462 6.56 18.38 4.49
N GLU A 463 5.45 19.02 4.10
CA GLU A 463 5.09 20.36 4.58
C GLU A 463 4.96 20.43 6.11
N GLN A 464 4.41 19.39 6.74
CA GLN A 464 4.30 19.30 8.20
C GLN A 464 5.65 19.05 8.89
N LYS A 465 6.58 18.36 8.22
CA LYS A 465 7.88 17.99 8.80
C LYS A 465 8.98 19.03 8.54
N GLN A 466 8.84 19.88 7.53
CA GLN A 466 9.83 20.87 7.12
C GLN A 466 9.43 22.27 7.59
N GLU A 467 10.28 22.92 8.37
CA GLU A 467 10.03 24.28 8.83
C GLU A 467 10.04 25.27 7.66
N LYS A 468 9.15 26.24 7.69
CA LYS A 468 9.05 27.32 6.68
C LYS A 468 9.03 26.82 5.24
N THR A 469 8.40 25.68 4.99
CA THR A 469 8.24 25.10 3.66
C THR A 469 6.77 24.92 3.36
N ARG A 470 6.34 25.27 2.15
CA ARG A 470 4.98 25.07 1.64
C ARG A 470 5.04 24.32 0.33
N TYR A 471 4.06 23.46 0.12
CA TYR A 471 3.84 22.78 -1.16
C TYR A 471 2.50 23.25 -1.71
N VAL A 472 2.52 23.94 -2.84
CA VAL A 472 1.34 24.60 -3.41
C VAL A 472 1.13 24.15 -4.84
N ARG A 473 -0.11 23.77 -5.18
CA ARG A 473 -0.43 23.37 -6.54
C ARG A 473 -0.40 24.59 -7.45
N VAL A 474 0.18 24.43 -8.64
CA VAL A 474 0.51 25.52 -9.55
C VAL A 474 -0.70 26.33 -10.05
N ASP A 475 -1.89 25.76 -10.01
CA ASP A 475 -3.16 26.39 -10.39
C ASP A 475 -4.02 26.88 -9.20
N SER A 476 -3.45 26.85 -7.99
CA SER A 476 -4.18 27.28 -6.77
C SER A 476 -4.46 28.78 -6.74
N ASP A 477 -3.57 29.56 -7.29
CA ASP A 477 -3.68 31.02 -7.50
C ASP A 477 -2.71 31.45 -8.61
N ILE A 478 -2.71 32.73 -8.93
CA ILE A 478 -1.68 33.29 -9.80
C ILE A 478 -0.30 33.18 -9.15
N VAL A 479 0.73 32.92 -9.95
CA VAL A 479 2.09 32.64 -9.47
C VAL A 479 2.63 33.74 -8.53
N ASP A 480 2.32 35.01 -8.80
CA ASP A 480 2.75 36.16 -7.99
C ASP A 480 2.06 36.22 -6.62
N ARG A 481 0.92 35.58 -6.44
CA ARG A 481 0.26 35.42 -5.15
C ARG A 481 0.70 34.16 -4.41
N ILE A 482 1.01 33.12 -5.15
CA ILE A 482 1.55 31.90 -4.55
C ILE A 482 2.93 32.20 -3.96
N ILE A 483 3.80 32.90 -4.71
CA ILE A 483 5.13 33.30 -4.27
C ILE A 483 5.18 34.82 -4.20
N GLN A 484 4.73 35.37 -3.07
CA GLN A 484 4.66 36.81 -2.88
C GLN A 484 6.06 37.40 -2.72
N LYS A 485 6.45 38.30 -3.63
CA LYS A 485 7.68 39.09 -3.57
C LYS A 485 7.34 40.51 -3.09
N GLU A 486 8.37 41.25 -2.60
CA GLU A 486 8.16 42.62 -2.13
C GLU A 486 7.74 43.58 -3.26
N ASP A 487 8.20 43.34 -4.50
CA ASP A 487 7.97 44.15 -5.69
C ASP A 487 6.78 43.66 -6.55
N ALA A 488 5.80 42.93 -5.96
CA ALA A 488 4.66 42.44 -6.73
C ALA A 488 3.87 43.61 -7.37
N PRO A 489 3.49 43.50 -8.66
CA PRO A 489 2.71 44.56 -9.34
C PRO A 489 1.38 44.79 -8.60
N LYS A 490 1.05 46.07 -8.41
CA LYS A 490 -0.23 46.46 -7.83
C LYS A 490 -1.23 46.79 -8.95
N ASN A 491 -2.48 46.42 -8.75
CA ASN A 491 -3.56 46.85 -9.64
C ASN A 491 -3.71 48.39 -9.55
N ASN A 492 -3.64 49.06 -10.70
CA ASN A 492 -3.71 50.50 -10.81
C ASN A 492 -5.13 51.05 -11.06
N LEU A 493 -6.12 50.16 -11.16
CA LEU A 493 -7.52 50.52 -11.32
C LEU A 493 -8.09 51.12 -10.02
N SER A 494 -9.01 52.04 -10.16
CA SER A 494 -9.80 52.55 -9.00
C SER A 494 -10.70 51.44 -8.47
N VAL A 495 -11.18 51.60 -7.24
CA VAL A 495 -12.15 50.67 -6.62
C VAL A 495 -13.41 50.54 -7.49
N GLU A 496 -13.89 51.65 -8.02
CA GLU A 496 -15.07 51.65 -8.89
C GLU A 496 -14.87 50.90 -10.21
N GLU A 497 -13.72 51.07 -10.86
CA GLU A 497 -13.37 50.32 -12.08
C GLU A 497 -13.23 48.84 -11.79
N THR A 498 -12.59 48.48 -10.68
CA THR A 498 -12.45 47.09 -10.24
C THR A 498 -13.79 46.42 -9.97
N ASP A 499 -14.70 47.12 -9.26
CA ASP A 499 -16.05 46.63 -8.94
C ASP A 499 -16.89 46.43 -10.22
N ASN A 500 -16.88 47.42 -11.11
CA ASN A 500 -17.63 47.36 -12.33
C ASN A 500 -17.12 46.22 -13.25
N LEU A 501 -15.83 46.06 -13.39
CA LEU A 501 -15.22 45.00 -14.17
C LEU A 501 -15.54 43.63 -13.56
N SER A 502 -15.41 43.49 -12.25
CA SER A 502 -15.74 42.24 -11.52
C SER A 502 -17.21 41.87 -11.72
N GLU A 503 -18.12 42.82 -11.61
CA GLU A 503 -19.56 42.57 -11.77
C GLU A 503 -19.92 42.19 -13.19
N ALA A 504 -19.33 42.85 -14.22
CA ALA A 504 -19.54 42.51 -15.61
C ALA A 504 -19.23 41.05 -15.90
N PHE A 505 -18.12 40.53 -15.38
CA PHE A 505 -17.77 39.13 -15.59
C PHE A 505 -18.59 38.19 -14.67
N ARG A 506 -18.71 38.50 -13.38
CA ARG A 506 -19.43 37.67 -12.40
C ARG A 506 -20.87 37.39 -12.82
N SER A 507 -21.59 38.39 -13.33
CA SER A 507 -22.97 38.26 -13.74
C SER A 507 -23.19 37.38 -14.98
N GLN A 508 -22.14 37.10 -15.76
CA GLN A 508 -22.18 36.30 -16.96
C GLN A 508 -21.57 34.91 -16.83
N ILE A 509 -20.99 34.54 -15.67
CA ILE A 509 -20.50 33.19 -15.43
C ILE A 509 -21.70 32.22 -15.46
N PRO A 510 -21.67 31.17 -16.31
CA PRO A 510 -22.75 30.20 -16.34
C PRO A 510 -22.80 29.39 -15.03
N THR A 511 -24.01 28.96 -14.65
CA THR A 511 -24.15 28.05 -13.53
C THR A 511 -23.50 26.70 -13.86
N ILE A 512 -22.47 26.32 -13.13
CA ILE A 512 -21.78 25.04 -13.26
C ILE A 512 -22.13 24.20 -12.04
N GLU A 513 -22.54 22.96 -12.25
CA GLU A 513 -22.93 22.06 -11.16
C GLU A 513 -21.75 21.83 -10.21
N LYS A 514 -22.00 22.05 -8.91
CA LYS A 514 -21.00 21.92 -7.84
C LYS A 514 -19.75 22.80 -7.96
N ALA A 515 -19.87 23.97 -8.58
CA ALA A 515 -18.80 24.94 -8.68
C ALA A 515 -19.31 26.35 -8.32
N ASP A 516 -18.62 27.04 -7.42
CA ASP A 516 -18.84 28.43 -7.05
C ASP A 516 -17.67 29.28 -7.54
N PHE A 517 -18.00 30.43 -8.13
CA PHE A 517 -17.00 31.34 -8.68
C PHE A 517 -16.98 32.68 -7.95
N THR A 518 -15.79 33.14 -7.61
CA THR A 518 -15.52 34.54 -7.29
C THR A 518 -14.76 35.18 -8.45
N VAL A 519 -14.81 36.51 -8.58
CA VAL A 519 -14.08 37.25 -9.61
C VAL A 519 -13.08 38.16 -8.93
N ASP A 520 -11.84 38.11 -9.42
CA ASP A 520 -10.73 38.92 -8.90
C ASP A 520 -10.02 39.64 -10.05
N VAL A 521 -9.56 40.87 -9.84
CA VAL A 521 -8.89 41.69 -10.84
C VAL A 521 -7.45 41.93 -10.44
N GLN A 522 -6.51 41.54 -11.30
CA GLN A 522 -5.09 41.57 -11.04
C GLN A 522 -4.30 42.18 -12.21
N SER A 523 -3.13 42.71 -11.91
CA SER A 523 -2.15 43.20 -12.89
C SER A 523 -1.16 42.09 -13.19
N LEU A 524 -1.21 41.47 -14.38
CA LEU A 524 -0.39 40.32 -14.77
C LEU A 524 0.55 40.62 -15.94
N GLY A 525 0.50 41.84 -16.46
CA GLY A 525 1.21 42.27 -17.66
C GLY A 525 0.43 42.03 -18.96
N GLU A 526 0.72 42.84 -19.99
CA GLU A 526 -0.05 42.86 -21.24
C GLU A 526 0.06 41.58 -22.06
N SER A 527 1.15 40.84 -21.95
CA SER A 527 1.40 39.61 -22.70
C SER A 527 0.81 38.36 -22.04
N PHE A 528 0.33 38.47 -20.80
CA PHE A 528 -0.26 37.35 -20.10
C PHE A 528 -1.73 37.13 -20.53
N GLN A 529 -2.31 35.98 -20.18
CA GLN A 529 -3.69 35.64 -20.52
C GLN A 529 -4.68 36.69 -20.01
N PRO A 530 -5.76 37.00 -20.76
CA PRO A 530 -6.75 38.00 -20.35
C PRO A 530 -7.56 37.57 -19.13
N VAL A 531 -7.91 36.27 -19.05
CA VAL A 531 -8.70 35.67 -17.99
C VAL A 531 -8.22 34.25 -17.72
N LEU A 532 -8.15 33.87 -16.48
CA LEU A 532 -7.78 32.50 -16.04
C LEU A 532 -8.65 32.08 -14.85
N VAL A 533 -8.77 30.76 -14.62
CA VAL A 533 -9.49 30.20 -13.49
C VAL A 533 -8.46 29.61 -12.53
N THR A 534 -8.50 29.97 -11.26
CA THR A 534 -7.69 29.32 -10.21
C THR A 534 -8.58 28.60 -9.23
N GLN A 535 -8.07 27.56 -8.56
CA GLN A 535 -8.84 26.77 -7.60
C GLN A 535 -8.34 27.04 -6.18
N ASN A 536 -9.25 27.44 -5.28
CA ASN A 536 -8.89 27.74 -3.88
C ASN A 536 -8.20 26.53 -3.21
N GLU A 537 -6.95 26.72 -2.80
CA GLU A 537 -6.10 25.67 -2.24
C GLU A 537 -6.67 25.07 -0.95
N TYR A 538 -7.18 25.92 -0.05
CA TYR A 538 -7.73 25.47 1.23
C TYR A 538 -8.94 24.52 1.03
N MET A 539 -9.91 24.97 0.22
CA MET A 539 -11.13 24.18 -0.04
C MET A 539 -10.80 22.87 -0.77
N ARG A 540 -9.89 22.93 -1.73
CA ARG A 540 -9.42 21.74 -2.46
C ARG A 540 -8.77 20.71 -1.51
N ARG A 541 -7.84 21.14 -0.65
CA ARG A 541 -7.21 20.26 0.33
C ARG A 541 -8.20 19.68 1.34
N MET A 542 -9.15 20.48 1.80
CA MET A 542 -10.20 20.00 2.71
C MET A 542 -11.04 18.89 2.06
N LYS A 543 -11.38 19.03 0.79
CA LYS A 543 -12.10 18.00 0.04
C LYS A 543 -11.27 16.74 -0.19
N GLU A 544 -10.01 16.84 -0.58
CA GLU A 544 -9.10 15.71 -0.73
C GLU A 544 -8.94 14.94 0.58
N MET A 545 -8.74 15.64 1.70
CA MET A 545 -8.65 15.02 3.02
C MET A 545 -9.96 14.34 3.45
N SER A 546 -11.11 14.87 3.05
CA SER A 546 -12.42 14.31 3.41
C SER A 546 -12.67 12.92 2.79
N GLN A 547 -11.98 12.56 1.73
CA GLN A 547 -12.05 11.24 1.11
C GLN A 547 -11.35 10.15 1.96
N PHE A 548 -10.38 10.54 2.80
CA PHE A 548 -9.57 9.61 3.59
C PHE A 548 -9.91 9.60 5.08
N GLN A 549 -10.58 10.64 5.61
CA GLN A 549 -10.89 10.75 7.04
C GLN A 549 -12.39 10.61 7.31
N GLN A 550 -12.76 9.58 8.08
CA GLN A 550 -14.12 9.43 8.60
C GLN A 550 -14.48 10.64 9.50
N GLY A 551 -15.58 11.33 9.18
CA GLY A 551 -16.04 12.51 9.91
C GLY A 551 -15.94 13.83 9.12
N MET A 552 -15.18 13.91 8.04
CA MET A 552 -15.06 15.10 7.18
C MET A 552 -15.95 15.06 5.93
N GLY A 553 -16.88 14.13 5.82
CA GLY A 553 -17.77 13.94 4.65
C GLY A 553 -18.62 15.18 4.27
N PHE A 554 -18.78 16.16 5.19
CA PHE A 554 -19.42 17.45 4.88
C PHE A 554 -18.66 18.21 3.79
N TYR A 555 -17.32 18.25 3.84
CA TYR A 555 -16.51 18.96 2.84
C TYR A 555 -16.60 18.33 1.45
N ALA A 556 -16.80 17.02 1.34
CA ALA A 556 -16.98 16.34 0.06
C ALA A 556 -18.26 16.79 -0.69
N GLN A 557 -19.26 17.32 0.03
CA GLN A 557 -20.53 17.75 -0.54
C GLN A 557 -20.54 19.25 -0.92
N LEU A 558 -19.58 20.03 -0.43
CA LEU A 558 -19.49 21.45 -0.77
C LEU A 558 -19.13 21.64 -2.25
N PRO A 559 -19.61 22.74 -2.90
CA PRO A 559 -19.15 23.08 -4.23
C PRO A 559 -17.64 23.34 -4.25
N ASP A 560 -17.00 23.13 -5.40
CA ASP A 560 -15.62 23.55 -5.61
C ASP A 560 -15.56 25.08 -5.70
N SER A 561 -14.58 25.68 -5.05
CA SER A 561 -14.40 27.13 -5.04
C SER A 561 -13.32 27.53 -6.04
N TYR A 562 -13.72 28.32 -7.03
CA TYR A 562 -12.86 28.84 -8.07
C TYR A 562 -12.80 30.37 -8.06
N ASN A 563 -11.67 30.91 -8.51
CA ASN A 563 -11.53 32.35 -8.77
C ASN A 563 -11.36 32.57 -10.29
N LEU A 564 -12.24 33.37 -10.88
CA LEU A 564 -12.02 33.89 -12.23
C LEU A 564 -11.16 35.13 -12.11
N VAL A 565 -9.88 35.05 -12.47
CA VAL A 565 -8.91 36.12 -12.37
C VAL A 565 -8.87 36.90 -13.70
N LEU A 566 -9.15 38.19 -13.63
CA LEU A 566 -9.12 39.10 -14.76
C LEU A 566 -7.78 39.86 -14.78
N ASN A 567 -7.10 39.83 -15.93
CA ASN A 567 -5.85 40.57 -16.11
C ASN A 567 -6.13 42.02 -16.54
N ALA A 568 -6.05 42.93 -15.62
CA ALA A 568 -6.30 44.37 -15.84
C ALA A 568 -5.37 45.00 -16.91
N ASP A 569 -4.20 44.44 -17.13
CA ASP A 569 -3.24 44.96 -18.10
C ASP A 569 -3.53 44.52 -19.53
N HIS A 570 -4.29 43.43 -19.71
CA HIS A 570 -4.52 42.85 -21.02
C HIS A 570 -5.42 43.76 -21.89
N PRO A 571 -5.08 44.01 -23.16
CA PRO A 571 -5.83 44.92 -24.02
C PRO A 571 -7.33 44.63 -24.17
N LEU A 572 -7.72 43.34 -24.19
CA LEU A 572 -9.13 42.94 -24.27
C LEU A 572 -9.91 43.27 -23.00
N VAL A 573 -9.28 43.13 -21.82
CA VAL A 573 -9.89 43.47 -20.53
C VAL A 573 -9.99 44.98 -20.35
N LYS A 574 -8.97 45.75 -20.75
CA LYS A 574 -9.02 47.21 -20.85
C LYS A 574 -10.13 47.67 -21.76
N LYS A 575 -10.30 47.08 -22.94
CA LYS A 575 -11.37 47.38 -23.86
C LYS A 575 -12.76 47.15 -23.22
N VAL A 576 -12.96 46.06 -22.49
CA VAL A 576 -14.22 45.81 -21.77
C VAL A 576 -14.49 46.92 -20.74
N LEU A 577 -13.47 47.36 -20.00
CA LEU A 577 -13.59 48.42 -19.02
C LEU A 577 -13.94 49.77 -19.67
N ASP A 578 -13.28 50.11 -20.78
CA ASP A 578 -13.55 51.33 -21.55
C ASP A 578 -14.98 51.30 -22.12
N ASP A 579 -15.39 50.15 -22.63
CA ASP A 579 -16.75 49.97 -23.18
C ASP A 579 -17.83 50.06 -22.10
N ILE A 580 -17.61 49.49 -20.87
CA ILE A 580 -18.49 49.67 -19.72
C ILE A 580 -18.63 51.16 -19.43
N THR A 581 -17.50 51.87 -19.26
CA THR A 581 -17.48 53.30 -18.96
C THR A 581 -18.25 54.14 -20.00
N ALA A 582 -17.99 53.86 -21.27
CA ALA A 582 -18.64 54.61 -22.39
C ALA A 582 -20.16 54.38 -22.47
N ASN A 583 -20.61 53.11 -22.26
CA ASN A 583 -22.01 52.77 -22.51
C ASN A 583 -22.92 52.87 -21.27
N THR A 584 -22.35 52.92 -20.06
CA THR A 584 -23.15 52.93 -18.82
C THR A 584 -23.00 54.23 -18.01
N ALA A 585 -22.16 55.19 -18.43
CA ALA A 585 -21.84 56.40 -17.65
C ALA A 585 -23.08 57.23 -17.29
N ASP A 586 -24.01 57.36 -18.21
CA ASP A 586 -25.21 58.22 -18.00
C ASP A 586 -26.16 57.60 -16.96
N GLU A 587 -26.19 56.27 -16.85
CA GLU A 587 -27.01 55.54 -15.84
C GLU A 587 -26.28 55.34 -14.52
N LEU A 588 -24.95 55.09 -14.55
CA LEU A 588 -24.14 54.84 -13.37
C LEU A 588 -23.87 56.11 -12.55
N LYS A 589 -23.53 57.24 -13.20
CA LYS A 589 -23.16 58.48 -12.47
C LYS A 589 -24.20 58.94 -11.43
N PRO A 590 -25.51 59.02 -11.73
CA PRO A 590 -26.48 59.44 -10.73
C PRO A 590 -26.59 58.43 -9.57
N VAL A 591 -26.56 57.12 -9.89
CA VAL A 591 -26.64 56.06 -8.86
C VAL A 591 -25.41 56.06 -7.98
N ALA A 592 -24.21 56.19 -8.55
CA ALA A 592 -22.94 56.24 -7.80
C ALA A 592 -22.86 57.49 -6.88
N SER A 593 -23.37 58.63 -7.35
CA SER A 593 -23.39 59.83 -6.55
C SER A 593 -24.35 59.73 -5.35
N GLU A 594 -25.55 59.15 -5.57
CA GLU A 594 -26.52 58.89 -4.50
C GLU A 594 -25.97 57.84 -3.50
N LEU A 595 -25.41 56.76 -3.99
CA LEU A 595 -24.77 55.69 -3.18
C LEU A 595 -23.69 56.27 -2.26
N LYS A 596 -22.77 57.06 -2.81
CA LYS A 596 -21.71 57.73 -2.03
C LYS A 596 -22.29 58.61 -0.92
N GLY A 597 -23.40 59.33 -1.21
CA GLY A 597 -24.10 60.14 -0.21
C GLY A 597 -24.69 59.31 0.94
N GLN A 598 -25.33 58.16 0.58
CA GLN A 598 -25.94 57.28 1.58
C GLN A 598 -24.90 56.47 2.36
N GLU A 599 -23.79 56.07 1.75
CA GLU A 599 -22.67 55.42 2.44
C GLU A 599 -22.01 56.36 3.46
N ALA A 600 -21.82 57.66 3.10
CA ALA A 600 -21.32 58.65 4.03
C ALA A 600 -22.29 58.89 5.21
N ARG A 601 -23.63 58.88 4.95
CA ARG A 601 -24.65 58.95 6.00
C ARG A 601 -24.58 57.71 6.91
N LEU A 602 -24.50 56.52 6.33
CA LEU A 602 -24.42 55.28 7.09
C LEU A 602 -23.16 55.24 7.97
N ALA A 603 -22.02 55.69 7.48
CA ALA A 603 -20.79 55.78 8.25
C ALA A 603 -20.91 56.76 9.43
N ALA A 604 -21.56 57.91 9.22
CA ALA A 604 -21.83 58.86 10.29
C ALA A 604 -22.79 58.30 11.35
N LEU A 605 -23.82 57.54 10.95
CA LEU A 605 -24.73 56.86 11.86
C LEU A 605 -23.99 55.78 12.69
N HIS A 606 -23.14 54.94 12.06
CA HIS A 606 -22.29 53.99 12.79
C HIS A 606 -21.39 54.67 13.82
N GLN A 607 -20.67 55.72 13.43
CA GLN A 607 -19.80 56.46 14.34
C GLN A 607 -20.59 57.09 15.52
N SER A 608 -21.82 57.59 15.31
CA SER A 608 -22.67 58.10 16.37
C SER A 608 -23.17 57.01 17.34
N GLN A 609 -23.42 55.80 16.81
CA GLN A 609 -23.90 54.66 17.61
C GLN A 609 -22.76 54.01 18.39
N ASP A 610 -21.55 53.89 17.83
CA ASP A 610 -20.39 53.34 18.51
C ASP A 610 -19.99 54.15 19.75
N SER A 611 -20.41 55.42 19.83
CA SER A 611 -20.21 56.32 20.99
C SER A 611 -21.26 56.12 22.09
N LYS A 612 -22.34 55.34 21.88
CA LYS A 612 -23.46 55.07 22.79
C LYS A 612 -23.52 53.60 23.19
N LYS A 613 -24.04 53.32 24.38
CA LYS A 613 -24.37 51.94 24.75
C LYS A 613 -25.62 51.46 24.00
N ALA A 614 -25.71 50.19 23.72
CA ALA A 614 -26.84 49.59 22.96
C ALA A 614 -28.24 49.89 23.56
N GLU A 615 -28.29 50.10 24.88
CA GLU A 615 -29.51 50.44 25.65
C GLU A 615 -29.90 51.94 25.53
N GLU A 616 -28.98 52.78 25.08
CA GLU A 616 -29.15 54.23 24.92
C GLU A 616 -29.61 54.65 23.53
N LEU A 617 -29.67 53.68 22.60
CA LEU A 617 -30.11 53.89 21.21
C LEU A 617 -31.63 53.95 21.14
N THR A 618 -32.16 55.08 20.66
CA THR A 618 -33.59 55.24 20.43
C THR A 618 -34.08 54.36 19.27
N GLN A 619 -35.39 54.05 19.28
CA GLN A 619 -35.97 53.26 18.16
C GLN A 619 -35.83 53.98 16.81
N GLU A 620 -35.96 55.32 16.82
CA GLU A 620 -35.81 56.17 15.64
C GLU A 620 -34.38 56.10 15.04
N GLU A 621 -33.35 56.09 15.89
CA GLU A 621 -31.96 55.94 15.45
C GLU A 621 -31.70 54.54 14.84
N LYS A 622 -32.29 53.49 15.42
CA LYS A 622 -32.20 52.13 14.86
C LYS A 622 -32.91 52.03 13.52
N ASP A 623 -34.12 52.61 13.40
CA ASP A 623 -34.91 52.60 12.19
C ASP A 623 -34.25 53.42 11.07
N ASP A 624 -33.64 54.58 11.39
CA ASP A 624 -32.90 55.41 10.42
C ASP A 624 -31.65 54.66 9.89
N MET A 625 -30.91 53.99 10.76
CA MET A 625 -29.77 53.18 10.36
C MET A 625 -30.19 52.00 9.46
N GLN A 626 -31.24 51.27 9.85
CA GLN A 626 -31.77 50.17 9.09
C GLN A 626 -32.29 50.62 7.70
N ASN A 627 -32.99 51.74 7.65
CA ASN A 627 -33.48 52.31 6.39
C ASN A 627 -32.31 52.77 5.49
N THR A 628 -31.32 53.44 6.08
CA THR A 628 -30.12 53.87 5.34
C THR A 628 -29.33 52.66 4.79
N GLN A 629 -29.15 51.63 5.61
CA GLN A 629 -28.49 50.37 5.20
C GLN A 629 -29.26 49.73 4.06
N LYS A 630 -30.60 49.68 4.13
CA LYS A 630 -31.44 49.13 3.07
C LYS A 630 -31.30 49.95 1.75
N THR A 631 -31.33 51.29 1.87
CA THR A 631 -31.14 52.16 0.70
C THR A 631 -29.76 51.99 0.05
N VAL A 632 -28.71 51.83 0.86
CA VAL A 632 -27.36 51.52 0.35
C VAL A 632 -27.35 50.21 -0.42
N SER A 633 -27.97 49.15 0.15
CA SER A 633 -28.07 47.84 -0.52
C SER A 633 -28.84 47.93 -1.85
N GLU A 634 -29.99 48.62 -1.87
CA GLU A 634 -30.80 48.82 -3.08
C GLU A 634 -30.06 49.59 -4.18
N LEU A 635 -29.26 50.58 -3.82
CA LEU A 635 -28.43 51.36 -4.76
C LEU A 635 -27.26 50.53 -5.28
N GLN A 636 -26.62 49.74 -4.43
CA GLN A 636 -25.57 48.79 -4.83
C GLN A 636 -26.12 47.75 -5.82
N ASP A 637 -27.29 47.17 -5.53
CA ASP A 637 -27.95 46.22 -6.42
C ASP A 637 -28.35 46.85 -7.78
N LYS A 638 -28.81 48.09 -7.73
CA LYS A 638 -29.11 48.87 -8.96
C LYS A 638 -27.87 49.14 -9.80
N LYS A 639 -26.75 49.52 -9.13
CA LYS A 639 -25.45 49.66 -9.82
C LYS A 639 -25.00 48.38 -10.50
N LYS A 640 -25.07 47.24 -9.78
CA LYS A 640 -24.76 45.93 -10.32
C LYS A 640 -25.67 45.54 -11.51
N ALA A 641 -26.98 45.80 -11.41
CA ALA A 641 -27.93 45.48 -12.43
C ALA A 641 -27.64 46.22 -13.75
N ILE A 642 -27.24 47.51 -13.67
CA ILE A 642 -26.85 48.29 -14.88
C ILE A 642 -25.65 47.63 -15.57
N VAL A 643 -24.61 47.33 -14.84
CA VAL A 643 -23.40 46.70 -15.38
C VAL A 643 -23.69 45.28 -15.93
N ALA A 644 -24.48 44.48 -15.23
CA ALA A 644 -24.91 43.14 -15.66
C ALA A 644 -25.72 43.18 -16.93
N THR A 645 -26.63 44.18 -17.08
CA THR A 645 -27.44 44.36 -18.30
C THR A 645 -26.57 44.68 -19.53
N TYR A 646 -25.56 45.54 -19.37
CA TYR A 646 -24.56 45.81 -20.37
C TYR A 646 -23.76 44.54 -20.74
N ALA A 647 -23.22 43.86 -19.72
CA ALA A 647 -22.37 42.68 -19.89
C ALA A 647 -23.09 41.54 -20.65
N LYS A 648 -24.40 41.39 -20.43
CA LYS A 648 -25.23 40.39 -21.11
C LYS A 648 -25.20 40.52 -22.65
N GLY A 649 -25.03 41.75 -23.17
CA GLY A 649 -24.91 42.01 -24.62
C GLY A 649 -23.46 42.04 -25.13
N ASN A 650 -22.46 41.82 -24.29
CA ASN A 650 -21.06 41.96 -24.66
C ASN A 650 -20.43 40.61 -25.02
N ASP A 651 -20.20 40.36 -26.30
CA ASP A 651 -19.62 39.14 -26.83
C ASP A 651 -18.18 38.88 -26.35
N ILE A 652 -17.39 39.93 -26.04
CA ILE A 652 -16.03 39.81 -25.57
C ILE A 652 -16.03 39.23 -24.11
N VAL A 653 -16.91 39.74 -23.23
CA VAL A 653 -17.06 39.21 -21.87
C VAL A 653 -17.38 37.71 -21.90
N HIS A 654 -18.38 37.32 -22.67
CA HIS A 654 -18.74 35.90 -22.82
C HIS A 654 -17.61 35.08 -23.42
N GLN A 655 -16.88 35.61 -24.42
CA GLN A 655 -15.79 34.91 -25.06
C GLN A 655 -14.62 34.64 -24.10
N LEU A 656 -14.27 35.63 -23.29
CA LEU A 656 -13.21 35.52 -22.32
C LEU A 656 -13.53 34.57 -21.18
N ILE A 657 -14.77 34.58 -20.67
CA ILE A 657 -15.25 33.63 -19.67
C ILE A 657 -15.18 32.21 -20.24
N ASP A 658 -15.78 31.98 -21.41
CA ASP A 658 -15.84 30.66 -22.03
C ASP A 658 -14.44 30.12 -22.36
N LEU A 659 -13.51 30.99 -22.78
CA LEU A 659 -12.11 30.61 -23.02
C LEU A 659 -11.43 30.11 -21.74
N ALA A 660 -11.61 30.81 -20.62
CA ALA A 660 -11.06 30.41 -19.33
C ALA A 660 -11.68 29.11 -18.81
N LEU A 661 -12.99 28.93 -18.97
CA LEU A 661 -13.69 27.70 -18.62
C LEU A 661 -13.26 26.51 -19.50
N LEU A 662 -13.08 26.73 -20.80
CA LEU A 662 -12.60 25.72 -21.75
C LEU A 662 -11.22 25.21 -21.34
N GLN A 663 -10.31 26.12 -20.99
CA GLN A 663 -8.95 25.79 -20.57
C GLN A 663 -8.91 24.88 -19.34
N ASN A 664 -9.93 24.97 -18.48
CA ASN A 664 -10.07 24.15 -17.27
C ASN A 664 -11.03 22.96 -17.45
N GLY A 665 -11.39 22.61 -18.70
CA GLY A 665 -12.27 21.47 -18.97
C GLY A 665 -13.73 21.65 -18.54
N MET A 666 -14.12 22.88 -18.14
CA MET A 666 -15.45 23.18 -17.60
C MET A 666 -16.48 23.56 -18.67
N LEU A 667 -16.06 23.76 -19.92
CA LEU A 667 -16.94 24.13 -21.02
C LEU A 667 -17.28 22.91 -21.87
N GLN A 668 -18.52 22.45 -21.84
CA GLN A 668 -18.97 21.25 -22.53
C GLN A 668 -20.33 21.41 -23.17
N GLY A 669 -20.70 20.51 -24.07
CA GLY A 669 -22.04 20.40 -24.67
C GLY A 669 -22.49 21.67 -25.41
N ALA A 670 -23.70 22.15 -25.08
CA ALA A 670 -24.31 23.32 -25.74
C ALA A 670 -23.54 24.63 -25.50
N ALA A 671 -22.85 24.76 -24.37
CA ALA A 671 -22.01 25.93 -24.07
C ALA A 671 -20.78 25.97 -24.99
N LEU A 672 -20.14 24.85 -25.22
CA LEU A 672 -19.02 24.72 -26.15
C LEU A 672 -19.44 25.03 -27.59
N ASP A 673 -20.63 24.56 -28.04
CA ASP A 673 -21.14 24.88 -29.37
C ASP A 673 -21.41 26.38 -29.56
N LYS A 674 -21.96 27.04 -28.54
CA LYS A 674 -22.16 28.51 -28.55
C LYS A 674 -20.82 29.25 -28.60
N PHE A 675 -19.84 28.83 -27.82
CA PHE A 675 -18.49 29.40 -27.84
C PHE A 675 -17.86 29.30 -29.23
N LEU A 676 -17.92 28.13 -29.86
CA LEU A 676 -17.36 27.91 -31.20
C LEU A 676 -18.02 28.79 -32.23
N LYS A 677 -19.36 28.90 -32.23
CA LYS A 677 -20.12 29.78 -33.15
C LYS A 677 -19.73 31.26 -32.98
N ARG A 678 -19.61 31.74 -31.72
CA ARG A 678 -19.18 33.11 -31.44
C ARG A 678 -17.71 33.33 -31.85
N SER A 679 -16.81 32.39 -31.56
CA SER A 679 -15.42 32.46 -32.00
C SER A 679 -15.28 32.62 -33.49
N ILE A 680 -16.03 31.86 -34.27
CA ILE A 680 -16.06 31.97 -35.74
C ILE A 680 -16.57 33.34 -36.18
N SER A 681 -17.56 33.92 -35.49
CA SER A 681 -18.10 35.25 -35.83
C SER A 681 -17.12 36.38 -35.51
N LEU A 682 -16.27 36.23 -34.49
CA LEU A 682 -15.26 37.22 -34.09
C LEU A 682 -14.00 37.19 -34.98
N ILE A 683 -13.76 36.12 -35.72
CA ILE A 683 -12.62 35.97 -36.66
C ILE A 683 -12.95 36.65 -38.02
N LYS A 684 -14.24 36.81 -38.33
CA LYS A 684 -14.67 37.53 -39.54
C LYS A 684 -14.60 39.03 -39.36
#